data_87fe2b1677b013c7cf6792746c123c5b
#
_entry.id   87fe2b1677b013c7cf6792746c123c5b
#
_cell.length_a   1.000
_cell.length_b   1.000
_cell.length_c   1.000
_cell.angle_alpha   90.00
_cell.angle_beta   90.00
_cell.angle_gamma   90.00
#
_symmetry.space_group_name_H-M   'P 1'
#
loop_
_entity.id
_entity.type
_entity.pdbx_description
1 polymer ?
#
loop_
_entity_poly.entity_id
_entity_poly.type
_entity_poly.pdbx_seq_one_letter_code
_entity_poly.pdbx_strand_id
1 'polypeptide(L)'
;MLQIKSISKRYKTGDFVQQALDKVSLNLRDSEFVAILGPSGSGKTTLLNIIGGLDRYDDGDLVINGISTRQYKDRDWDSYRNHTIGFVFQSYNLIPHQTILSNVELALTISGIGKADRRERARKALEKVGLGEHINKKPNQLSGGQMQRVAIARALVNDPDIVLADEPTGALDSDMSVQIMNLLKDVAKDRLVVMVTHNPELAEQYATRIVNLRDGVIRSDSDPFVVDETAEQPAVYKTMGRASMSFATSLALSFNNLKTKKARTLLTSFAGSIGIIGIALILSVSTGVNTYISDIQRDTMTAYPITVDSQTFDLSSMMGGQMGGDGGYGGKTHKTDGIYPDDRSVKQASSLTSSITENNLTRFKKYLDNSKSEIHQYVGSTGIQYTYDVKFSVFDHDPDGTLVNADGVTIGSSDSASMASQMASTSSSGMSGTSSITSQQMSMLTGKTDENAAPDSFNEIMPGADDSKLVGKVITDNYQVVNGSWPKSKDEVVLVLDDNNSVPLTTLYELGLLPASDYHEMMSKLNAGDKVSTPQDKIDYAKALDQTLYMIPASDQYVKGDDGHYRFIGNDKDEIEQRLETATKLKVVGVVKAKKDASATPLAAGVGYARALTNDLIDRAASSAIVTDQKANPNTNVLNGMTFSPSDDATKVADARTYVASLGVTQKANMAKSMTSAGQQSGTGASDAAGAGAAGVAGAAGAGDQAAAMAAMSEQQLADSFDAYIATASNDVLVAIYDQYVSTGTYDDNLAAFGVVSRDAPSSINIYADSFEDKDHIADAITDYNNTVSKKDKITYTDYVGLMMSSVTTIVNVISYVLIAFVSVSLIVSSIMIGIITYISVLERTKEIGILRAMGASKHNVSQVFNAETGIIGLCSGLLGVGLTVLLNIPINAVLHHFIGNADVNAALPVTGGVVLVILSVVLTLIGGLIPSRKAAKQDPATALRTE
;
A
#
# COMPACT_ATOMS: atom_id res chain seq x y z
N MET A 1 32.34 -55.86 35.13
CA MET A 1 32.88 -55.59 36.46
C MET A 1 32.77 -54.09 36.77
N LEU A 2 32.31 -53.73 37.98
CA LEU A 2 32.16 -52.36 38.45
C LEU A 2 33.03 -52.13 39.67
N GLN A 3 33.86 -51.05 39.63
CA GLN A 3 34.78 -50.75 40.73
C GLN A 3 34.55 -49.35 41.23
N ILE A 4 34.37 -49.16 42.52
CA ILE A 4 34.23 -47.93 43.25
C ILE A 4 35.52 -47.66 43.97
N LYS A 5 36.33 -46.67 43.60
CA LYS A 5 37.65 -46.36 44.17
C LYS A 5 37.61 -45.03 44.93
N SER A 6 37.60 -45.10 46.28
CA SER A 6 37.64 -43.96 47.22
C SER A 6 36.64 -42.80 46.88
N ILE A 7 35.41 -43.18 46.56
CA ILE A 7 34.38 -42.20 46.21
C ILE A 7 33.95 -41.40 47.43
N SER A 8 33.97 -40.08 47.29
CA SER A 8 33.45 -39.11 48.28
C SER A 8 32.36 -38.19 47.64
N LYS A 9 31.33 -37.87 48.43
CA LYS A 9 30.24 -36.98 48.02
C LYS A 9 29.79 -36.09 49.19
N ARG A 10 29.65 -34.77 48.88
CA ARG A 10 29.19 -33.78 49.82
C ARG A 10 27.97 -33.03 49.21
N TYR A 11 27.00 -32.77 50.04
CA TYR A 11 25.88 -31.89 49.64
C TYR A 11 26.00 -30.58 50.43
N LYS A 12 25.88 -29.45 49.75
CA LYS A 12 25.93 -28.13 50.32
C LYS A 12 24.52 -27.50 50.27
N THR A 13 23.99 -27.16 51.42
CA THR A 13 22.68 -26.47 51.51
C THR A 13 22.89 -25.20 52.35
N GLY A 14 23.02 -24.06 51.70
CA GLY A 14 23.44 -22.81 52.31
C GLY A 14 24.88 -22.94 52.85
N ASP A 15 25.09 -22.69 54.14
CA ASP A 15 26.38 -22.80 54.78
C ASP A 15 26.63 -24.21 55.38
N PHE A 16 25.64 -25.09 55.39
CA PHE A 16 25.74 -26.44 55.90
C PHE A 16 26.28 -27.39 54.82
N VAL A 17 27.34 -28.13 55.16
CA VAL A 17 27.93 -29.15 54.28
C VAL A 17 27.77 -30.51 54.96
N GLN A 18 27.01 -31.38 54.28
CA GLN A 18 26.79 -32.77 54.73
C GLN A 18 27.67 -33.70 53.89
N GLN A 19 28.55 -34.48 54.59
CA GLN A 19 29.31 -35.55 53.97
C GLN A 19 28.38 -36.75 53.82
N ALA A 20 28.02 -37.12 52.62
CA ALA A 20 27.11 -38.25 52.37
C ALA A 20 27.89 -39.54 52.11
N LEU A 21 29.09 -39.48 51.51
CA LEU A 21 30.02 -40.60 51.32
C LEU A 21 31.42 -40.10 51.61
N ASP A 22 32.20 -40.88 52.27
CA ASP A 22 33.59 -40.62 52.61
C ASP A 22 34.50 -41.78 52.20
N LYS A 23 35.27 -41.65 51.11
CA LYS A 23 36.26 -42.55 50.54
C LYS A 23 35.75 -43.97 50.42
N VAL A 24 34.51 -44.16 49.94
CA VAL A 24 33.91 -45.49 49.75
C VAL A 24 34.65 -46.26 48.64
N SER A 25 35.12 -47.45 48.93
CA SER A 25 35.74 -48.41 47.97
C SER A 25 34.98 -49.69 47.99
N LEU A 26 34.53 -50.18 46.78
CA LEU A 26 33.79 -51.42 46.65
C LEU A 26 33.92 -51.96 45.23
N ASN A 27 34.32 -53.25 45.07
CA ASN A 27 34.36 -53.94 43.83
C ASN A 27 33.17 -54.88 43.70
N LEU A 28 32.44 -54.81 42.51
CA LEU A 28 31.26 -55.64 42.24
C LEU A 28 31.51 -56.57 41.06
N ARG A 29 31.04 -57.84 41.16
CA ARG A 29 31.12 -58.84 40.13
C ARG A 29 30.06 -58.66 39.05
N ASP A 30 30.25 -59.27 37.90
CA ASP A 30 29.29 -59.11 36.77
C ASP A 30 27.92 -59.77 36.99
N SER A 31 27.87 -60.79 37.86
CA SER A 31 26.63 -61.44 38.26
C SER A 31 26.73 -61.79 39.77
N GLU A 32 25.99 -61.00 40.56
CA GLU A 32 25.77 -61.20 42.01
C GLU A 32 24.58 -60.42 42.49
N PHE A 33 24.01 -60.80 43.62
CA PHE A 33 22.97 -60.04 44.32
C PHE A 33 23.58 -59.40 45.58
N VAL A 34 23.90 -58.10 45.44
CA VAL A 34 24.50 -57.36 46.55
C VAL A 34 23.44 -56.52 47.27
N ALA A 35 23.33 -56.70 48.58
CA ALA A 35 22.53 -55.86 49.45
C ALA A 35 23.39 -54.83 50.18
N ILE A 36 23.19 -53.55 49.97
CA ILE A 36 23.79 -52.46 50.74
C ILE A 36 22.83 -52.12 51.88
N LEU A 37 23.25 -52.59 53.13
CA LEU A 37 22.44 -52.44 54.34
C LEU A 37 22.95 -51.29 55.19
N GLY A 38 22.06 -50.58 55.90
CA GLY A 38 22.40 -49.53 56.87
C GLY A 38 21.18 -48.64 57.25
N PRO A 39 21.33 -47.86 58.34
CA PRO A 39 20.26 -47.00 58.77
C PRO A 39 19.91 -45.93 57.81
N SER A 40 18.73 -45.24 57.94
CA SER A 40 18.35 -44.09 57.12
C SER A 40 19.38 -42.97 57.26
N GLY A 41 19.73 -42.30 56.17
CA GLY A 41 20.74 -41.24 56.15
C GLY A 41 22.21 -41.71 56.06
N SER A 42 22.51 -43.01 56.02
CA SER A 42 23.89 -43.54 55.96
C SER A 42 24.61 -43.40 54.60
N GLY A 43 23.95 -42.80 53.56
CA GLY A 43 24.53 -42.58 52.25
C GLY A 43 24.20 -43.66 51.20
N LYS A 44 23.34 -44.65 51.49
CA LYS A 44 22.97 -45.77 50.61
C LYS A 44 22.43 -45.36 49.27
N THR A 45 21.36 -44.53 49.26
CA THR A 45 20.72 -43.98 48.03
C THR A 45 21.72 -43.10 47.28
N THR A 46 22.57 -42.34 47.98
CA THR A 46 23.61 -41.53 47.34
C THR A 46 24.60 -42.41 46.56
N LEU A 47 25.07 -43.50 47.18
CA LEU A 47 25.94 -44.45 46.53
C LEU A 47 25.30 -45.12 45.34
N LEU A 48 24.02 -45.54 45.47
CA LEU A 48 23.26 -46.14 44.39
C LEU A 48 23.08 -45.16 43.21
N ASN A 49 22.78 -43.87 43.49
CA ASN A 49 22.64 -42.82 42.47
C ASN A 49 23.97 -42.54 41.74
N ILE A 50 25.10 -42.60 42.41
CA ILE A 50 26.43 -42.45 41.80
C ILE A 50 26.71 -43.65 40.90
N ILE A 51 26.48 -44.87 41.34
CA ILE A 51 26.63 -46.09 40.54
C ILE A 51 25.75 -46.00 39.29
N GLY A 52 24.51 -45.53 39.44
CA GLY A 52 23.55 -45.36 38.35
C GLY A 52 23.81 -44.15 37.45
N GLY A 53 24.78 -43.30 37.76
CA GLY A 53 25.09 -42.11 37.03
C GLY A 53 23.98 -41.03 37.08
N LEU A 54 23.11 -41.09 38.11
CA LEU A 54 22.09 -40.08 38.40
C LEU A 54 22.68 -38.88 39.15
N ASP A 55 23.69 -39.10 39.96
CA ASP A 55 24.49 -38.10 40.66
C ASP A 55 25.98 -38.27 40.35
N ARG A 56 26.77 -37.27 40.57
CA ARG A 56 28.22 -37.30 40.35
C ARG A 56 28.96 -37.27 41.68
N TYR A 57 30.02 -38.01 41.78
CA TYR A 57 30.91 -37.96 42.94
C TYR A 57 31.80 -36.71 42.90
N ASP A 58 32.28 -36.27 44.07
CA ASP A 58 33.13 -35.06 44.15
C ASP A 58 34.62 -35.48 44.08
N ASP A 59 34.99 -36.66 44.65
CA ASP A 59 36.33 -37.19 44.60
C ASP A 59 36.27 -38.72 44.50
N GLY A 60 37.41 -39.34 44.11
CA GLY A 60 37.48 -40.77 43.84
C GLY A 60 37.33 -41.14 42.35
N ASP A 61 37.02 -42.38 42.04
CA ASP A 61 36.74 -42.80 40.67
C ASP A 61 35.74 -43.98 40.62
N LEU A 62 34.88 -43.99 39.67
CA LEU A 62 34.01 -45.11 39.34
C LEU A 62 34.45 -45.68 38.02
N VAL A 63 34.89 -46.93 38.04
CA VAL A 63 35.39 -47.66 36.88
C VAL A 63 34.39 -48.73 36.47
N ILE A 64 33.94 -48.65 35.19
CA ILE A 64 32.96 -49.54 34.61
C ILE A 64 33.61 -50.30 33.45
N ASN A 65 33.64 -51.60 33.55
CA ASN A 65 34.29 -52.46 32.55
C ASN A 65 35.75 -52.03 32.21
N GLY A 66 36.53 -51.62 33.21
CA GLY A 66 37.89 -51.12 33.03
C GLY A 66 38.04 -49.68 32.58
N ILE A 67 36.95 -48.93 32.39
CA ILE A 67 36.95 -47.53 31.92
C ILE A 67 36.56 -46.58 33.03
N SER A 68 37.41 -45.58 33.33
CA SER A 68 37.17 -44.56 34.34
C SER A 68 36.07 -43.63 33.84
N THR A 69 35.05 -43.39 34.69
CA THR A 69 33.94 -42.46 34.39
C THR A 69 34.37 -41.01 34.46
N ARG A 70 35.60 -40.66 34.90
CA ARG A 70 36.19 -39.31 34.79
C ARG A 70 36.32 -38.88 33.34
N GLN A 71 36.42 -39.82 32.39
CA GLN A 71 36.49 -39.57 30.95
C GLN A 71 35.12 -39.44 30.30
N TYR A 72 34.02 -39.74 31.03
CA TYR A 72 32.67 -39.72 30.47
C TYR A 72 32.17 -38.30 30.26
N LYS A 73 31.68 -38.03 29.03
CA LYS A 73 30.91 -36.84 28.69
C LYS A 73 29.44 -37.05 29.04
N ASP A 74 28.64 -35.98 29.05
CA ASP A 74 27.20 -36.10 29.33
C ASP A 74 26.49 -37.14 28.47
N ARG A 75 26.91 -37.29 27.20
CA ARG A 75 26.36 -38.28 26.28
C ARG A 75 26.71 -39.73 26.68
N ASP A 76 27.86 -39.95 27.25
CA ASP A 76 28.30 -41.28 27.67
C ASP A 76 27.51 -41.70 28.91
N TRP A 77 27.27 -40.79 29.83
CA TRP A 77 26.38 -40.99 30.97
C TRP A 77 24.92 -41.22 30.55
N ASP A 78 24.38 -40.49 29.53
CA ASP A 78 23.03 -40.72 29.01
C ASP A 78 22.93 -42.14 28.39
N SER A 79 23.96 -42.59 27.66
CA SER A 79 24.03 -43.93 27.08
C SER A 79 24.18 -45.03 28.15
N TYR A 80 25.01 -44.80 29.17
CA TYR A 80 25.15 -45.69 30.32
C TYR A 80 23.84 -45.93 31.03
N ARG A 81 23.09 -44.87 31.39
CA ARG A 81 21.78 -44.96 32.02
C ARG A 81 20.75 -45.68 31.17
N ASN A 82 20.85 -45.56 29.83
CA ASN A 82 19.85 -46.13 28.94
C ASN A 82 20.09 -47.61 28.64
N HIS A 83 21.36 -48.00 28.45
CA HIS A 83 21.68 -49.32 27.95
C HIS A 83 22.28 -50.27 29.01
N THR A 84 23.02 -49.70 29.98
CA THR A 84 23.76 -50.54 30.95
C THR A 84 23.03 -50.65 32.29
N ILE A 85 22.23 -49.63 32.67
CA ILE A 85 21.55 -49.56 33.96
C ILE A 85 20.05 -49.81 33.83
N GLY A 86 19.51 -50.68 34.66
CA GLY A 86 18.08 -50.77 34.94
C GLY A 86 17.81 -50.25 36.37
N PHE A 87 17.07 -49.13 36.50
CA PHE A 87 16.82 -48.50 37.79
C PHE A 87 15.43 -48.79 38.32
N VAL A 88 15.31 -49.36 39.52
CA VAL A 88 14.07 -49.60 40.27
C VAL A 88 14.03 -48.64 41.42
N PHE A 89 13.19 -47.61 41.33
CA PHE A 89 13.06 -46.54 42.33
C PHE A 89 12.15 -46.92 43.48
N GLN A 90 12.35 -46.36 44.65
CA GLN A 90 11.55 -46.51 45.84
C GLN A 90 10.08 -46.10 45.63
N SER A 91 9.84 -44.98 44.94
CA SER A 91 8.50 -44.43 44.69
C SER A 91 7.88 -44.82 43.34
N TYR A 92 8.23 -45.99 42.78
CA TYR A 92 7.78 -46.47 41.45
C TYR A 92 8.15 -45.57 40.27
N ASN A 93 7.99 -44.27 40.41
CA ASN A 93 8.26 -43.22 39.42
C ASN A 93 7.66 -43.57 38.02
N LEU A 94 6.38 -43.94 38.01
CA LEU A 94 5.58 -44.14 36.81
C LEU A 94 4.89 -42.84 36.39
N ILE A 95 4.74 -42.64 35.11
CA ILE A 95 3.99 -41.50 34.56
C ILE A 95 2.49 -41.77 34.67
N PRO A 96 1.73 -41.02 35.53
CA PRO A 96 0.39 -41.43 35.96
C PRO A 96 -0.69 -41.36 34.84
N HIS A 97 -0.49 -40.55 33.85
CA HIS A 97 -1.44 -40.38 32.73
C HIS A 97 -1.21 -41.35 31.56
N GLN A 98 -0.09 -42.06 31.56
CA GLN A 98 0.25 -43.12 30.60
C GLN A 98 -0.16 -44.48 31.06
N THR A 99 -0.45 -45.40 30.10
CA THR A 99 -0.66 -46.82 30.43
C THR A 99 0.65 -47.46 30.94
N ILE A 100 0.52 -48.62 31.60
CA ILE A 100 1.74 -49.35 32.07
C ILE A 100 2.60 -49.83 30.89
N LEU A 101 1.96 -50.22 29.77
CA LEU A 101 2.69 -50.52 28.54
C LEU A 101 3.52 -49.33 28.09
N SER A 102 2.93 -48.14 28.02
CA SER A 102 3.62 -46.91 27.60
C SER A 102 4.73 -46.51 28.58
N ASN A 103 4.55 -46.75 29.88
CA ASN A 103 5.60 -46.55 30.88
C ASN A 103 6.82 -47.44 30.66
N VAL A 104 6.60 -48.70 30.27
CA VAL A 104 7.69 -49.64 29.94
C VAL A 104 8.31 -49.33 28.57
N GLU A 105 7.46 -48.98 27.55
CA GLU A 105 7.94 -48.55 26.23
C GLU A 105 8.85 -47.33 26.28
N LEU A 106 8.78 -46.52 27.34
CA LEU A 106 9.50 -45.25 27.43
C LEU A 106 11.02 -45.44 27.40
N ALA A 107 11.56 -46.44 28.09
CA ALA A 107 12.97 -46.77 28.07
C ALA A 107 13.47 -47.13 26.65
N LEU A 108 12.69 -47.96 25.94
CA LEU A 108 12.95 -48.33 24.54
C LEU A 108 12.78 -47.17 23.56
N THR A 109 11.89 -46.21 23.88
CA THR A 109 11.68 -44.99 23.10
C THR A 109 12.94 -44.13 23.12
N ILE A 110 13.59 -43.99 24.25
CA ILE A 110 14.84 -43.25 24.42
C ILE A 110 15.98 -43.93 23.66
N SER A 111 15.98 -45.25 23.58
CA SER A 111 16.94 -46.06 22.81
C SER A 111 16.75 -45.97 21.29
N GLY A 112 15.67 -45.31 20.82
CA GLY A 112 15.38 -45.13 19.39
C GLY A 112 14.79 -46.38 18.69
N ILE A 113 14.29 -47.35 19.43
CA ILE A 113 13.72 -48.60 18.90
C ILE A 113 12.38 -48.30 18.20
N GLY A 114 12.13 -48.90 17.04
CA GLY A 114 10.90 -48.76 16.26
C GLY A 114 9.64 -49.13 17.05
N LYS A 115 8.51 -48.52 16.72
CA LYS A 115 7.24 -48.61 17.46
C LYS A 115 6.74 -50.06 17.60
N ALA A 116 6.86 -50.87 16.56
CA ALA A 116 6.41 -52.28 16.60
C ALA A 116 7.24 -53.13 17.57
N ASP A 117 8.56 -53.11 17.42
CA ASP A 117 9.49 -53.85 18.25
C ASP A 117 9.45 -53.40 19.72
N ARG A 118 9.34 -52.08 19.91
CA ARG A 118 9.22 -51.47 21.23
C ARG A 118 7.98 -51.98 21.98
N ARG A 119 6.84 -52.01 21.29
CA ARG A 119 5.59 -52.47 21.87
C ARG A 119 5.62 -53.95 22.21
N GLU A 120 6.22 -54.75 21.34
CA GLU A 120 6.37 -56.20 21.56
C GLU A 120 7.29 -56.50 22.75
N ARG A 121 8.47 -55.85 22.81
CA ARG A 121 9.43 -56.02 23.93
C ARG A 121 8.82 -55.57 25.26
N ALA A 122 8.13 -54.42 25.27
CA ALA A 122 7.47 -53.92 26.48
C ALA A 122 6.35 -54.87 26.96
N ARG A 123 5.59 -55.48 26.04
CA ARG A 123 4.57 -56.49 26.38
C ARG A 123 5.24 -57.73 26.98
N LYS A 124 6.25 -58.26 26.35
CA LYS A 124 7.00 -59.41 26.88
C LYS A 124 7.60 -59.12 28.25
N ALA A 125 8.12 -57.90 28.49
CA ALA A 125 8.63 -57.54 29.82
C ALA A 125 7.52 -57.49 30.87
N LEU A 126 6.34 -56.98 30.52
CA LEU A 126 5.16 -56.98 31.41
C LEU A 126 4.61 -58.42 31.67
N GLU A 127 4.63 -59.28 30.67
CA GLU A 127 4.26 -60.70 30.81
C GLU A 127 5.20 -61.43 31.77
N LYS A 128 6.53 -61.19 31.68
CA LYS A 128 7.51 -61.78 32.61
C LYS A 128 7.28 -61.42 34.08
N VAL A 129 6.73 -60.25 34.36
CA VAL A 129 6.38 -59.82 35.74
C VAL A 129 4.94 -60.10 36.10
N GLY A 130 4.19 -60.91 35.28
CA GLY A 130 2.82 -61.31 35.53
C GLY A 130 1.75 -60.21 35.35
N LEU A 131 1.99 -59.22 34.46
CA LEU A 131 1.12 -58.10 34.19
C LEU A 131 0.62 -58.00 32.72
N GLY A 132 0.71 -59.12 31.98
CA GLY A 132 0.36 -59.16 30.54
C GLY A 132 -1.11 -58.78 30.26
N GLU A 133 -2.05 -59.13 31.16
CA GLU A 133 -3.46 -58.76 31.01
C GLU A 133 -3.75 -57.29 31.38
N HIS A 134 -2.86 -56.61 32.04
CA HIS A 134 -3.07 -55.25 32.58
C HIS A 134 -2.43 -54.15 31.75
N ILE A 135 -1.89 -54.44 30.58
CA ILE A 135 -1.06 -53.55 29.74
C ILE A 135 -1.68 -52.19 29.44
N ASN A 136 -3.03 -52.13 29.36
CA ASN A 136 -3.78 -50.91 29.06
C ASN A 136 -4.17 -50.12 30.30
N LYS A 137 -4.00 -50.65 31.54
CA LYS A 137 -4.30 -49.95 32.78
C LYS A 137 -3.28 -48.82 33.00
N LYS A 138 -3.73 -47.81 33.75
CA LYS A 138 -2.90 -46.71 34.24
C LYS A 138 -2.39 -47.02 35.65
N PRO A 139 -1.28 -46.38 36.10
CA PRO A 139 -0.72 -46.57 37.43
C PRO A 139 -1.73 -46.46 38.56
N ASN A 140 -2.63 -45.45 38.49
CA ASN A 140 -3.67 -45.24 39.52
C ASN A 140 -4.75 -46.37 39.60
N GLN A 141 -4.71 -47.34 38.70
CA GLN A 141 -5.62 -48.48 38.65
C GLN A 141 -4.94 -49.80 39.15
N LEU A 142 -3.73 -49.66 39.74
CA LEU A 142 -2.90 -50.76 40.17
C LEU A 142 -2.63 -50.68 41.63
N SER A 143 -2.39 -51.86 42.28
CA SER A 143 -1.86 -51.92 43.63
C SER A 143 -0.38 -51.55 43.71
N GLY A 144 0.14 -51.18 44.87
CA GLY A 144 1.54 -50.86 45.09
C GLY A 144 2.53 -51.92 44.55
N GLY A 145 2.24 -53.21 44.85
CA GLY A 145 3.04 -54.33 44.35
C GLY A 145 2.96 -54.49 42.81
N GLN A 146 1.82 -54.21 42.20
CA GLN A 146 1.68 -54.20 40.74
C GLN A 146 2.46 -53.04 40.12
N MET A 147 2.39 -51.82 40.70
CA MET A 147 3.23 -50.67 40.23
C MET A 147 4.72 -50.94 40.33
N GLN A 148 5.16 -51.63 41.42
CA GLN A 148 6.58 -52.02 41.54
C GLN A 148 7.01 -53.00 40.46
N ARG A 149 6.15 -54.01 40.15
CA ARG A 149 6.43 -54.92 39.04
C ARG A 149 6.49 -54.22 37.68
N VAL A 150 5.69 -53.18 37.45
CA VAL A 150 5.82 -52.33 36.25
C VAL A 150 7.18 -51.63 36.24
N ALA A 151 7.63 -51.08 37.40
CA ALA A 151 8.91 -50.41 37.52
C ALA A 151 10.08 -51.35 37.22
N ILE A 152 10.01 -52.62 37.72
CA ILE A 152 11.00 -53.68 37.41
C ILE A 152 10.94 -54.05 35.92
N ALA A 153 9.75 -54.22 35.32
CA ALA A 153 9.62 -54.50 33.89
C ALA A 153 10.27 -53.39 33.04
N ARG A 154 10.06 -52.10 33.42
CA ARG A 154 10.70 -50.94 32.80
C ARG A 154 12.22 -50.96 32.93
N ALA A 155 12.74 -51.36 34.12
CA ALA A 155 14.18 -51.45 34.36
C ALA A 155 14.82 -52.54 33.48
N LEU A 156 14.11 -53.67 33.26
CA LEU A 156 14.63 -54.86 32.53
C LEU A 156 14.42 -54.78 31.01
N VAL A 157 13.58 -53.90 30.49
CA VAL A 157 13.16 -53.95 29.07
C VAL A 157 14.27 -53.65 28.05
N ASN A 158 15.29 -52.90 28.46
CA ASN A 158 16.49 -52.62 27.66
C ASN A 158 17.59 -53.66 27.81
N ASP A 159 17.33 -54.73 28.57
CA ASP A 159 18.31 -55.80 28.88
C ASP A 159 19.60 -55.28 29.50
N PRO A 160 19.55 -54.60 30.65
CA PRO A 160 20.70 -53.93 31.27
C PRO A 160 21.67 -54.94 31.90
N ASP A 161 22.97 -54.61 31.93
CA ASP A 161 23.98 -55.40 32.62
C ASP A 161 23.88 -55.29 34.15
N ILE A 162 23.41 -54.17 34.65
CA ILE A 162 23.34 -53.84 36.09
C ILE A 162 21.90 -53.39 36.43
N VAL A 163 21.34 -53.97 37.48
CA VAL A 163 20.03 -53.53 38.05
C VAL A 163 20.26 -52.91 39.41
N LEU A 164 19.83 -51.70 39.57
CA LEU A 164 19.89 -50.90 40.82
C LEU A 164 18.52 -50.80 41.44
N ALA A 165 18.35 -51.27 42.68
CA ALA A 165 17.08 -51.27 43.35
C ALA A 165 17.15 -50.47 44.67
N ASP A 166 16.47 -49.35 44.72
CA ASP A 166 16.38 -48.49 45.91
C ASP A 166 15.13 -48.85 46.71
N GLU A 167 15.31 -49.51 47.83
CA GLU A 167 14.28 -50.01 48.77
C GLU A 167 13.06 -50.64 48.05
N PRO A 168 13.24 -51.65 47.19
CA PRO A 168 12.22 -52.16 46.31
C PRO A 168 10.98 -52.76 47.00
N THR A 169 11.02 -52.99 48.30
CA THR A 169 9.94 -53.57 49.12
C THR A 169 9.37 -52.58 50.15
N GLY A 170 9.93 -51.35 50.28
CA GLY A 170 9.63 -50.42 51.37
C GLY A 170 8.20 -49.97 51.53
N ALA A 171 7.38 -50.06 50.46
CA ALA A 171 5.96 -49.64 50.42
C ALA A 171 5.02 -50.83 50.14
N LEU A 172 5.45 -52.07 50.39
CA LEU A 172 4.72 -53.30 50.09
C LEU A 172 4.42 -54.15 51.32
N ASP A 173 3.32 -54.93 51.24
CA ASP A 173 3.05 -55.98 52.25
C ASP A 173 4.07 -57.13 52.13
N SER A 174 4.08 -58.03 53.15
CA SER A 174 5.02 -59.09 53.24
C SER A 174 4.99 -60.08 52.07
N ASP A 175 3.79 -60.42 51.57
CA ASP A 175 3.64 -61.37 50.49
C ASP A 175 4.10 -60.80 49.16
N MET A 176 3.80 -59.50 48.88
CA MET A 176 4.30 -58.80 47.72
C MET A 176 5.81 -58.59 47.76
N SER A 177 6.37 -58.33 48.95
CA SER A 177 7.83 -58.20 49.17
C SER A 177 8.55 -59.46 48.76
N VAL A 178 8.05 -60.61 49.18
CA VAL A 178 8.58 -61.97 48.81
C VAL A 178 8.57 -62.16 47.29
N GLN A 179 7.47 -61.82 46.59
CA GLN A 179 7.33 -61.91 45.14
C GLN A 179 8.37 -61.06 44.42
N ILE A 180 8.59 -59.81 44.84
CA ILE A 180 9.52 -58.87 44.27
C ILE A 180 10.97 -59.35 44.51
N MET A 181 11.28 -59.90 45.75
CA MET A 181 12.63 -60.37 46.05
C MET A 181 12.98 -61.64 45.27
N ASN A 182 12.02 -62.52 45.03
CA ASN A 182 12.21 -63.68 44.19
C ASN A 182 12.49 -63.26 42.72
N LEU A 183 11.73 -62.25 42.19
CA LEU A 183 11.98 -61.71 40.85
C LEU A 183 13.40 -61.14 40.72
N LEU A 184 13.85 -60.33 41.72
CA LEU A 184 15.20 -59.75 41.70
C LEU A 184 16.30 -60.84 41.85
N LYS A 185 16.05 -61.89 42.60
CA LYS A 185 16.95 -63.05 42.76
C LYS A 185 17.11 -63.85 41.47
N ASP A 186 16.00 -63.98 40.73
CA ASP A 186 16.06 -64.61 39.39
C ASP A 186 16.85 -63.75 38.39
N VAL A 187 16.67 -62.44 38.42
CA VAL A 187 17.42 -61.44 37.59
C VAL A 187 18.93 -61.50 37.96
N ALA A 188 19.31 -61.72 39.22
CA ALA A 188 20.68 -61.70 39.67
C ALA A 188 21.50 -62.95 39.19
N LYS A 189 20.84 -63.98 38.65
CA LYS A 189 21.52 -65.14 38.08
C LYS A 189 22.45 -64.83 36.92
N ASP A 190 22.02 -63.85 36.11
CA ASP A 190 22.65 -63.49 34.80
C ASP A 190 23.30 -62.12 34.79
N ARG A 191 23.08 -61.30 35.87
CA ARG A 191 23.53 -59.91 35.90
C ARG A 191 23.73 -59.37 37.27
N LEU A 192 24.43 -58.23 37.43
CA LEU A 192 24.66 -57.63 38.72
C LEU A 192 23.35 -56.93 39.21
N VAL A 193 22.88 -57.34 40.44
CA VAL A 193 21.80 -56.64 41.12
C VAL A 193 22.37 -56.02 42.41
N VAL A 194 22.25 -54.70 42.52
CA VAL A 194 22.62 -53.94 43.72
C VAL A 194 21.32 -53.36 44.33
N MET A 195 20.98 -53.87 45.48
CA MET A 195 19.84 -53.50 46.29
C MET A 195 20.24 -52.64 47.48
N VAL A 196 19.59 -51.53 47.70
CA VAL A 196 19.68 -50.80 48.96
C VAL A 196 18.45 -51.14 49.81
N THR A 197 18.65 -51.44 51.08
CA THR A 197 17.58 -51.78 52.04
C THR A 197 17.94 -51.37 53.41
N HIS A 198 16.95 -51.19 54.28
CA HIS A 198 17.10 -51.02 55.71
C HIS A 198 16.60 -52.27 56.46
N ASN A 199 16.09 -53.28 55.73
CA ASN A 199 15.59 -54.54 56.27
C ASN A 199 16.67 -55.65 56.23
N PRO A 200 17.26 -56.03 57.34
CA PRO A 200 18.30 -57.04 57.39
C PRO A 200 17.78 -58.46 57.07
N GLU A 201 16.58 -58.83 57.46
CA GLU A 201 16.01 -60.18 57.20
C GLU A 201 15.90 -60.44 55.68
N LEU A 202 15.45 -59.46 54.89
CA LEU A 202 15.34 -59.54 53.40
C LEU A 202 16.76 -59.62 52.77
N ALA A 203 17.70 -58.86 53.33
CA ALA A 203 19.08 -58.90 52.82
C ALA A 203 19.73 -60.30 53.08
N GLU A 204 19.59 -60.90 54.29
CA GLU A 204 20.12 -62.20 54.61
C GLU A 204 19.47 -63.33 53.84
N GLN A 205 18.16 -63.25 53.55
CA GLN A 205 17.43 -64.31 52.86
C GLN A 205 17.69 -64.36 51.34
N TYR A 206 17.91 -63.20 50.70
CA TYR A 206 17.90 -63.10 49.24
C TYR A 206 19.25 -62.71 48.62
N ALA A 207 20.08 -61.89 49.32
CA ALA A 207 21.32 -61.42 48.75
C ALA A 207 22.44 -62.50 48.87
N THR A 208 23.29 -62.51 47.87
CA THR A 208 24.50 -63.34 47.86
C THR A 208 25.67 -62.71 48.67
N ARG A 209 25.56 -61.37 48.80
CA ARG A 209 26.55 -60.51 49.47
C ARG A 209 25.91 -59.35 50.18
N ILE A 210 26.32 -59.06 51.40
CA ILE A 210 25.82 -57.99 52.22
C ILE A 210 26.96 -57.00 52.55
N VAL A 211 26.79 -55.77 52.20
CA VAL A 211 27.71 -54.65 52.46
C VAL A 211 27.02 -53.67 53.42
N ASN A 212 27.59 -53.51 54.61
CA ASN A 212 27.04 -52.57 55.61
C ASN A 212 27.68 -51.19 55.45
N LEU A 213 26.82 -50.22 55.16
CA LEU A 213 27.19 -48.81 55.01
C LEU A 213 26.62 -47.98 56.17
N ARG A 214 27.49 -47.28 56.90
CA ARG A 214 27.10 -46.42 57.99
C ARG A 214 27.93 -45.14 58.00
N ASP A 215 27.27 -44.00 58.13
CA ASP A 215 27.92 -42.69 58.17
C ASP A 215 28.80 -42.38 56.90
N GLY A 216 28.40 -42.88 55.79
CA GLY A 216 29.11 -42.70 54.51
C GLY A 216 30.33 -43.60 54.30
N VAL A 217 30.54 -44.57 55.19
CA VAL A 217 31.71 -45.51 55.14
C VAL A 217 31.25 -46.98 55.19
N ILE A 218 31.92 -47.88 54.44
CA ILE A 218 31.67 -49.32 54.51
C ILE A 218 32.25 -49.81 55.80
N ARG A 219 31.41 -50.46 56.60
CA ARG A 219 31.81 -51.06 57.94
C ARG A 219 32.09 -52.50 57.83
N SER A 220 31.41 -53.27 57.01
CA SER A 220 31.66 -54.69 56.80
C SER A 220 31.20 -55.11 55.40
N ASP A 221 31.78 -56.15 54.87
CA ASP A 221 31.46 -56.80 53.63
C ASP A 221 31.50 -58.30 53.82
N SER A 222 30.45 -59.04 53.51
CA SER A 222 30.32 -60.45 53.81
C SER A 222 31.15 -61.32 52.85
N ASP A 223 31.45 -60.87 51.62
CA ASP A 223 32.25 -61.61 50.62
C ASP A 223 33.04 -60.59 49.75
N PRO A 224 34.11 -59.98 50.32
CA PRO A 224 34.93 -59.01 49.68
C PRO A 224 35.51 -59.48 48.37
N PHE A 225 35.36 -58.73 47.30
CA PHE A 225 35.93 -59.04 45.98
C PHE A 225 37.15 -58.15 45.74
N VAL A 226 38.32 -58.77 45.67
CA VAL A 226 39.59 -58.13 45.38
C VAL A 226 39.89 -58.30 43.90
N VAL A 227 40.13 -57.22 43.22
CA VAL A 227 40.55 -57.27 41.81
C VAL A 227 42.03 -57.23 41.70
N ASP A 228 42.59 -58.20 41.00
CA ASP A 228 44.03 -58.27 40.73
C ASP A 228 44.35 -57.24 39.61
N GLU A 229 44.92 -56.08 39.99
CA GLU A 229 45.30 -55.00 39.08
C GLU A 229 46.36 -55.37 38.07
N THR A 230 47.10 -56.55 38.29
CA THR A 230 48.09 -57.01 37.36
C THR A 230 47.53 -57.90 36.24
N ALA A 231 46.28 -58.35 36.36
CA ALA A 231 45.58 -59.19 35.37
C ALA A 231 44.55 -58.44 34.52
N GLU A 232 44.56 -57.15 34.56
CA GLU A 232 43.58 -56.35 33.73
C GLU A 232 43.81 -56.57 32.25
N GLN A 233 42.86 -57.23 31.57
CA GLN A 233 42.79 -57.26 30.12
C GLN A 233 42.53 -55.81 29.62
N PRO A 234 43.14 -55.41 28.50
CA PRO A 234 42.95 -54.10 27.98
C PRO A 234 41.44 -53.86 27.81
N ALA A 235 40.95 -52.74 28.33
CA ALA A 235 39.52 -52.31 28.26
C ALA A 235 38.98 -52.37 26.83
N VAL A 236 38.13 -53.35 26.55
CA VAL A 236 37.43 -53.39 25.27
C VAL A 236 36.30 -52.33 25.32
N TYR A 237 36.51 -51.29 24.58
CA TYR A 237 35.47 -50.24 24.41
C TYR A 237 34.25 -50.86 23.73
N LYS A 238 33.35 -51.41 24.52
CA LYS A 238 32.02 -51.78 23.99
C LYS A 238 31.28 -50.53 23.66
N THR A 239 31.06 -50.23 22.35
CA THR A 239 30.31 -49.08 21.90
C THR A 239 28.94 -49.12 22.58
N MET A 240 28.77 -48.31 23.63
CA MET A 240 27.48 -48.10 24.25
C MET A 240 26.59 -47.46 23.17
N GLY A 241 25.44 -48.04 22.85
CA GLY A 241 24.51 -47.54 21.84
C GLY A 241 24.24 -46.03 21.99
N ARG A 242 23.68 -45.39 21.01
CA ARG A 242 23.31 -43.99 21.10
C ARG A 242 21.87 -43.88 21.65
N ALA A 243 21.69 -43.19 22.76
CA ALA A 243 20.36 -42.71 23.18
C ALA A 243 19.89 -41.61 22.20
N SER A 244 19.12 -41.97 21.17
CA SER A 244 18.72 -41.09 20.09
C SER A 244 17.22 -41.28 19.78
N MET A 245 16.39 -40.34 20.22
CA MET A 245 14.96 -40.31 19.92
C MET A 245 14.74 -39.55 18.63
N SER A 246 13.95 -40.10 17.68
CA SER A 246 13.62 -39.40 16.44
C SER A 246 12.70 -38.21 16.69
N PHE A 247 12.77 -37.19 15.80
CA PHE A 247 11.87 -36.00 15.87
C PHE A 247 10.40 -36.43 15.79
N ALA A 248 10.05 -37.36 14.92
CA ALA A 248 8.69 -37.88 14.80
C ALA A 248 8.17 -38.52 16.09
N THR A 249 9.04 -39.22 16.82
CA THR A 249 8.72 -39.80 18.13
C THR A 249 8.52 -38.71 19.18
N SER A 250 9.34 -37.66 19.17
CA SER A 250 9.19 -36.50 20.04
C SER A 250 7.87 -35.77 19.78
N LEU A 251 7.52 -35.57 18.49
CA LEU A 251 6.26 -34.98 18.10
C LEU A 251 5.04 -35.80 18.57
N ALA A 252 5.09 -37.12 18.39
CA ALA A 252 4.01 -38.03 18.84
C ALA A 252 3.85 -38.02 20.38
N LEU A 253 4.95 -37.99 21.14
CA LEU A 253 4.91 -37.86 22.60
C LEU A 253 4.28 -36.52 23.02
N SER A 254 4.72 -35.43 22.38
CA SER A 254 4.19 -34.07 22.65
C SER A 254 2.70 -33.98 22.33
N PHE A 255 2.27 -34.54 21.19
CA PHE A 255 0.84 -34.55 20.81
C PHE A 255 0.00 -35.33 21.81
N ASN A 256 0.45 -36.50 22.28
CA ASN A 256 -0.24 -37.28 23.30
C ASN A 256 -0.34 -36.50 24.62
N ASN A 257 0.72 -35.81 25.01
CA ASN A 257 0.74 -35.00 26.23
C ASN A 257 -0.28 -33.82 26.14
N LEU A 258 -0.32 -33.10 24.99
CA LEU A 258 -1.29 -32.02 24.75
C LEU A 258 -2.74 -32.52 24.77
N LYS A 259 -2.99 -33.73 24.26
CA LYS A 259 -4.30 -34.39 24.30
C LYS A 259 -4.80 -34.69 25.70
N THR A 260 -3.90 -34.92 26.68
CA THR A 260 -4.32 -35.17 28.07
C THR A 260 -4.74 -33.91 28.81
N LYS A 261 -4.25 -32.72 28.42
CA LYS A 261 -4.55 -31.42 29.03
C LYS A 261 -5.30 -30.49 28.03
N LYS A 262 -6.38 -30.97 27.39
CA LYS A 262 -7.09 -30.30 26.30
C LYS A 262 -7.48 -28.86 26.59
N ALA A 263 -8.03 -28.57 27.79
CA ALA A 263 -8.45 -27.23 28.17
C ALA A 263 -7.28 -26.22 28.18
N ARG A 264 -6.15 -26.61 28.76
CA ARG A 264 -4.94 -25.77 28.78
C ARG A 264 -4.42 -25.53 27.36
N THR A 265 -4.31 -26.57 26.55
CA THR A 265 -3.86 -26.48 25.16
C THR A 265 -4.73 -25.54 24.36
N LEU A 266 -6.05 -25.65 24.49
CA LEU A 266 -7.00 -24.77 23.80
C LEU A 266 -6.86 -23.31 24.25
N LEU A 267 -6.79 -23.07 25.56
CA LEU A 267 -6.62 -21.71 26.10
C LEU A 267 -5.28 -21.08 25.65
N THR A 268 -4.21 -21.88 25.67
CA THR A 268 -2.89 -21.40 25.22
C THR A 268 -2.88 -21.09 23.74
N SER A 269 -3.51 -21.95 22.91
CA SER A 269 -3.63 -21.73 21.48
C SER A 269 -4.51 -20.52 21.17
N PHE A 270 -5.60 -20.34 21.92
CA PHE A 270 -6.45 -19.16 21.78
C PHE A 270 -5.73 -17.86 22.16
N ALA A 271 -5.02 -17.85 23.31
CA ALA A 271 -4.20 -16.70 23.69
C ALA A 271 -3.13 -16.36 22.66
N GLY A 272 -2.51 -17.40 22.06
CA GLY A 272 -1.56 -17.22 20.96
C GLY A 272 -2.16 -16.73 19.66
N SER A 273 -3.44 -17.04 19.43
CA SER A 273 -4.14 -16.64 18.18
C SER A 273 -4.55 -15.17 18.16
N ILE A 274 -4.68 -14.49 19.30
CA ILE A 274 -5.18 -13.10 19.37
C ILE A 274 -4.36 -12.14 18.51
N GLY A 275 -3.03 -12.22 18.59
CA GLY A 275 -2.15 -11.38 17.76
C GLY A 275 -2.24 -11.73 16.27
N ILE A 276 -2.43 -13.00 15.94
CA ILE A 276 -2.60 -13.46 14.56
C ILE A 276 -3.93 -12.97 13.99
N ILE A 277 -5.02 -13.05 14.77
CA ILE A 277 -6.34 -12.53 14.40
C ILE A 277 -6.24 -11.04 14.06
N GLY A 278 -5.58 -10.25 14.91
CA GLY A 278 -5.42 -8.81 14.67
C GLY A 278 -4.75 -8.48 13.34
N ILE A 279 -3.61 -9.12 13.05
CA ILE A 279 -2.92 -8.89 11.76
C ILE A 279 -3.75 -9.43 10.59
N ALA A 280 -4.36 -10.59 10.74
CA ALA A 280 -5.16 -11.21 9.69
C ALA A 280 -6.39 -10.35 9.33
N LEU A 281 -7.05 -9.74 10.32
CA LEU A 281 -8.16 -8.81 10.09
C LEU A 281 -7.70 -7.53 9.36
N ILE A 282 -6.58 -6.94 9.78
CA ILE A 282 -6.01 -5.76 9.12
C ILE A 282 -5.66 -6.10 7.66
N LEU A 283 -5.00 -7.23 7.42
CA LEU A 283 -4.69 -7.68 6.07
C LEU A 283 -5.96 -7.93 5.24
N SER A 284 -7.00 -8.52 5.85
CA SER A 284 -8.27 -8.77 5.16
C SER A 284 -8.95 -7.48 4.72
N VAL A 285 -9.06 -6.50 5.61
CA VAL A 285 -9.68 -5.20 5.30
C VAL A 285 -8.81 -4.43 4.29
N SER A 286 -7.49 -4.37 4.51
CA SER A 286 -6.57 -3.68 3.59
C SER A 286 -6.61 -4.30 2.18
N THR A 287 -6.65 -5.63 2.08
CA THR A 287 -6.77 -6.30 0.78
C THR A 287 -8.11 -5.98 0.12
N GLY A 288 -9.21 -6.01 0.89
CA GLY A 288 -10.53 -5.68 0.36
C GLY A 288 -10.62 -4.24 -0.15
N VAL A 289 -10.10 -3.28 0.60
CA VAL A 289 -10.04 -1.88 0.18
C VAL A 289 -9.15 -1.70 -1.05
N ASN A 290 -7.98 -2.32 -1.09
CA ASN A 290 -7.10 -2.23 -2.26
C ASN A 290 -7.72 -2.88 -3.50
N THR A 291 -8.42 -4.01 -3.36
CA THR A 291 -9.14 -4.63 -4.48
C THR A 291 -10.25 -3.71 -4.98
N TYR A 292 -11.05 -3.14 -4.08
CA TYR A 292 -12.10 -2.20 -4.44
C TYR A 292 -11.55 -0.95 -5.14
N ILE A 293 -10.43 -0.39 -4.63
CA ILE A 293 -9.73 0.71 -5.31
C ILE A 293 -9.30 0.28 -6.72
N SER A 294 -8.74 -0.92 -6.87
CA SER A 294 -8.32 -1.44 -8.18
C SER A 294 -9.50 -1.67 -9.12
N ASP A 295 -10.65 -2.10 -8.61
CA ASP A 295 -11.86 -2.30 -9.41
C ASP A 295 -12.44 -0.94 -9.87
N ILE A 296 -12.55 0.05 -8.96
CA ILE A 296 -12.91 1.44 -9.35
C ILE A 296 -11.92 1.99 -10.38
N GLN A 297 -10.64 1.76 -10.14
CA GLN A 297 -9.61 2.18 -11.08
C GLN A 297 -9.83 1.56 -12.46
N ARG A 298 -10.11 0.29 -12.56
CA ARG A 298 -10.33 -0.43 -13.82
C ARG A 298 -11.58 0.07 -14.57
N ASP A 299 -12.67 0.30 -13.84
CA ASP A 299 -13.90 0.83 -14.43
C ASP A 299 -13.73 2.29 -14.87
N THR A 300 -12.91 3.05 -14.18
CA THR A 300 -12.63 4.46 -14.47
C THR A 300 -11.62 4.63 -15.62
N MET A 301 -10.76 3.65 -15.88
CA MET A 301 -9.64 3.76 -16.82
C MET A 301 -10.04 3.97 -18.27
N THR A 302 -11.10 3.30 -18.72
CA THR A 302 -11.62 3.45 -20.09
C THR A 302 -12.12 4.87 -20.39
N ALA A 303 -12.26 5.69 -19.36
CA ALA A 303 -12.81 7.03 -19.43
C ALA A 303 -11.79 8.14 -19.18
N TYR A 304 -10.66 7.84 -18.55
CA TYR A 304 -9.63 8.84 -18.25
C TYR A 304 -8.29 8.46 -18.91
N PRO A 305 -8.04 9.02 -20.10
CA PRO A 305 -6.83 8.76 -20.85
C PRO A 305 -5.58 9.39 -20.18
N ILE A 306 -4.41 9.04 -20.68
CA ILE A 306 -3.24 9.90 -20.55
C ILE A 306 -3.46 11.07 -21.51
N THR A 307 -3.57 12.27 -20.97
CA THR A 307 -3.80 13.49 -21.73
C THR A 307 -2.49 14.25 -21.90
N VAL A 308 -2.16 14.57 -23.13
CA VAL A 308 -1.01 15.40 -23.51
C VAL A 308 -1.55 16.66 -24.19
N ASP A 309 -1.59 17.76 -23.47
CA ASP A 309 -2.03 19.05 -23.99
C ASP A 309 -0.86 19.83 -24.60
N SER A 310 -1.15 20.72 -25.54
CA SER A 310 -0.12 21.62 -26.15
C SER A 310 0.55 22.49 -25.09
N GLN A 311 -0.17 22.87 -24.05
CA GLN A 311 0.36 23.54 -22.85
C GLN A 311 -0.05 22.72 -21.61
N THR A 312 0.92 22.29 -20.83
CA THR A 312 0.70 21.46 -19.64
C THR A 312 1.27 22.14 -18.39
N PHE A 313 0.52 22.09 -17.30
CA PHE A 313 1.03 22.47 -15.99
C PHE A 313 1.68 21.29 -15.30
N ASP A 314 2.92 21.42 -14.88
CA ASP A 314 3.58 20.44 -14.04
C ASP A 314 3.06 20.50 -12.58
N LEU A 315 1.91 19.85 -12.36
CA LEU A 315 1.27 19.78 -11.05
C LEU A 315 2.12 18.98 -10.05
N SER A 316 2.99 18.08 -10.54
CA SER A 316 3.86 17.27 -9.68
C SER A 316 4.97 18.10 -9.05
N SER A 317 5.50 19.06 -9.78
CA SER A 317 6.49 20.02 -9.23
C SER A 317 5.84 20.97 -8.23
N MET A 318 4.56 21.27 -8.39
CA MET A 318 3.81 22.14 -7.50
C MET A 318 3.39 21.41 -6.20
N MET A 319 2.95 20.16 -6.27
CA MET A 319 2.60 19.35 -5.10
C MET A 319 3.83 18.75 -4.40
N GLY A 320 4.86 18.36 -5.14
CA GLY A 320 6.12 17.83 -4.59
C GLY A 320 6.92 18.87 -3.82
N GLY A 321 6.89 20.12 -4.23
CA GLY A 321 7.47 21.26 -3.50
C GLY A 321 6.75 21.53 -2.16
N GLN A 322 5.50 21.12 -2.03
CA GLN A 322 4.69 21.35 -0.82
C GLN A 322 4.70 20.18 0.16
N MET A 323 4.96 18.93 -0.30
CA MET A 323 4.98 17.73 0.56
C MET A 323 6.38 17.15 0.85
N GLY A 324 7.42 17.49 0.08
CA GLY A 324 8.71 16.78 0.13
C GLY A 324 9.92 17.56 0.56
N GLY A 325 9.85 18.85 0.79
CA GLY A 325 10.99 19.67 1.22
C GLY A 325 10.62 20.59 2.36
N ASP A 326 11.28 20.48 3.50
CA ASP A 326 11.51 21.45 4.61
C ASP A 326 10.59 22.72 4.70
N GLY A 327 9.35 22.60 4.22
CA GLY A 327 8.35 23.65 4.05
C GLY A 327 7.07 23.38 4.83
N GLY A 328 7.16 22.88 6.08
CA GLY A 328 6.08 23.06 7.03
C GLY A 328 5.74 24.55 7.18
N TYR A 329 4.52 24.89 7.56
CA TYR A 329 3.99 26.22 7.82
C TYR A 329 4.84 27.13 8.76
N GLY A 330 6.10 26.79 9.01
CA GLY A 330 7.12 27.52 9.72
C GLY A 330 8.22 27.97 8.79
N GLY A 331 8.15 29.17 8.23
CA GLY A 331 9.30 29.82 7.60
C GLY A 331 10.49 29.79 8.55
N LYS A 332 11.73 29.71 8.00
CA LYS A 332 12.94 29.82 8.83
C LYS A 332 12.80 31.00 9.76
N THR A 333 12.83 30.75 11.06
CA THR A 333 12.81 31.80 12.06
C THR A 333 14.11 32.58 11.92
N HIS A 334 14.03 33.77 11.36
CA HIS A 334 15.16 34.67 11.26
C HIS A 334 15.50 35.24 12.65
N LYS A 335 16.77 35.65 12.81
CA LYS A 335 17.20 36.33 14.03
C LYS A 335 16.49 37.70 14.13
N THR A 336 16.31 38.20 15.34
CA THR A 336 15.67 39.49 15.58
C THR A 336 16.62 40.69 15.44
N ASP A 337 17.66 40.55 14.57
CA ASP A 337 18.74 41.51 14.35
C ASP A 337 18.51 42.40 13.13
N GLY A 338 17.41 42.20 12.39
CA GLY A 338 17.04 42.97 11.22
C GLY A 338 15.74 42.56 10.58
N ILE A 339 15.34 43.25 9.50
CA ILE A 339 14.19 42.90 8.65
C ILE A 339 14.68 42.06 7.49
N TYR A 340 14.15 40.88 7.35
CA TYR A 340 14.53 39.97 6.27
C TYR A 340 13.43 39.97 5.21
N PRO A 341 13.79 40.08 3.90
CA PRO A 341 12.80 40.03 2.83
C PRO A 341 12.15 38.65 2.74
N ASP A 342 10.83 38.67 2.65
CA ASP A 342 10.03 37.46 2.34
C ASP A 342 9.81 37.36 0.83
N ASP A 343 10.53 36.47 0.18
CA ASP A 343 10.48 36.25 -1.27
C ASP A 343 9.50 35.12 -1.67
N ARG A 344 8.69 34.60 -0.74
CA ARG A 344 7.79 33.47 -0.99
C ARG A 344 6.77 33.78 -2.08
N SER A 345 6.16 34.96 -2.05
CA SER A 345 5.17 35.37 -3.05
C SER A 345 5.77 35.48 -4.47
N VAL A 346 7.00 35.98 -4.55
CA VAL A 346 7.73 36.12 -5.82
C VAL A 346 8.17 34.75 -6.35
N LYS A 347 8.67 33.87 -5.46
CA LYS A 347 9.04 32.50 -5.80
C LYS A 347 7.80 31.69 -6.22
N GLN A 348 6.66 31.86 -5.56
CA GLN A 348 5.42 31.22 -5.92
C GLN A 348 4.90 31.70 -7.27
N ALA A 349 4.90 33.01 -7.54
CA ALA A 349 4.56 33.55 -8.84
C ALA A 349 5.52 33.08 -9.95
N SER A 350 6.82 33.09 -9.68
CA SER A 350 7.84 32.57 -10.61
C SER A 350 7.68 31.06 -10.86
N SER A 351 7.35 30.27 -9.83
CA SER A 351 7.11 28.83 -10.01
C SER A 351 5.85 28.57 -10.84
N LEU A 352 4.80 29.33 -10.65
CA LEU A 352 3.59 29.23 -11.47
C LEU A 352 3.88 29.52 -12.95
N THR A 353 4.61 30.58 -13.24
CA THR A 353 4.97 30.95 -14.63
C THR A 353 5.95 29.95 -15.25
N SER A 354 6.86 29.38 -14.46
CA SER A 354 7.86 28.41 -14.96
C SER A 354 7.30 26.97 -15.03
N SER A 355 6.15 26.69 -14.47
CA SER A 355 5.49 25.37 -14.52
C SER A 355 4.67 25.13 -15.79
N ILE A 356 4.46 26.17 -16.60
CA ILE A 356 3.83 26.01 -17.92
C ILE A 356 4.88 25.47 -18.89
N THR A 357 4.64 24.27 -19.37
CA THR A 357 5.48 23.62 -20.37
C THR A 357 4.73 23.52 -21.70
N GLU A 358 5.36 23.95 -22.79
CA GLU A 358 4.83 23.76 -24.14
C GLU A 358 5.28 22.41 -24.68
N ASN A 359 4.35 21.61 -25.16
CA ASN A 359 4.58 20.30 -25.77
C ASN A 359 4.60 20.42 -27.30
N ASN A 360 5.62 19.84 -27.95
CA ASN A 360 5.64 19.73 -29.42
C ASN A 360 4.76 18.57 -29.89
N LEU A 361 3.45 18.79 -29.92
CA LEU A 361 2.48 17.76 -30.29
C LEU A 361 2.61 17.34 -31.77
N THR A 362 3.08 18.21 -32.65
CA THR A 362 3.32 17.87 -34.05
C THR A 362 4.36 16.73 -34.20
N ARG A 363 5.45 16.80 -33.41
CA ARG A 363 6.50 15.79 -33.43
C ARG A 363 6.05 14.52 -32.71
N PHE A 364 5.33 14.68 -31.64
CA PHE A 364 4.81 13.54 -30.88
C PHE A 364 3.74 12.79 -31.68
N LYS A 365 2.86 13.51 -32.39
CA LYS A 365 1.87 12.89 -33.30
C LYS A 365 2.55 12.03 -34.36
N LYS A 366 3.64 12.49 -34.98
CA LYS A 366 4.42 11.67 -35.92
C LYS A 366 4.97 10.37 -35.33
N TYR A 367 5.33 10.40 -34.03
CA TYR A 367 5.75 9.20 -33.32
C TYR A 367 4.56 8.27 -33.09
N LEU A 368 3.40 8.81 -32.72
CA LEU A 368 2.17 8.05 -32.51
C LEU A 368 1.58 7.50 -33.82
N ASP A 369 1.65 8.21 -34.93
CA ASP A 369 1.16 7.76 -36.24
C ASP A 369 2.05 6.65 -36.87
N ASN A 370 3.23 6.44 -36.32
CA ASN A 370 4.09 5.33 -36.70
C ASN A 370 3.61 4.02 -36.05
N SER A 371 2.93 3.17 -36.80
CA SER A 371 2.41 1.89 -36.34
C SER A 371 3.44 0.92 -35.76
N LYS A 372 4.74 1.20 -35.91
CA LYS A 372 5.85 0.43 -35.33
C LYS A 372 6.30 0.98 -33.97
N SER A 373 5.77 2.09 -33.49
CA SER A 373 6.11 2.61 -32.17
C SER A 373 5.58 1.65 -31.10
N GLU A 374 6.38 1.47 -30.05
CA GLU A 374 6.10 0.53 -28.96
C GLU A 374 4.78 0.82 -28.26
N ILE A 375 4.38 2.08 -28.21
CA ILE A 375 3.18 2.54 -27.52
C ILE A 375 1.90 1.85 -28.01
N HIS A 376 1.84 1.47 -29.30
CA HIS A 376 0.67 0.81 -29.88
C HIS A 376 0.37 -0.57 -29.28
N GLN A 377 1.32 -1.21 -28.63
CA GLN A 377 1.10 -2.50 -27.96
C GLN A 377 0.22 -2.36 -26.73
N TYR A 378 0.16 -1.16 -26.18
CA TYR A 378 -0.49 -0.86 -24.89
C TYR A 378 -1.71 0.07 -25.04
N VAL A 379 -1.94 0.57 -26.26
CA VAL A 379 -3.13 1.39 -26.55
C VAL A 379 -4.37 0.52 -26.57
N GLY A 380 -5.35 0.90 -25.77
CA GLY A 380 -6.59 0.16 -25.59
C GLY A 380 -7.55 0.24 -26.79
N SER A 381 -8.70 -0.38 -26.63
CA SER A 381 -9.74 -0.50 -27.66
C SER A 381 -10.33 0.84 -28.13
N THR A 382 -10.23 1.90 -27.33
CA THR A 382 -10.66 3.26 -27.67
C THR A 382 -9.64 3.98 -28.56
N GLY A 383 -8.39 3.54 -28.58
CA GLY A 383 -7.34 4.09 -29.43
C GLY A 383 -6.73 5.38 -28.92
N ILE A 384 -6.15 6.15 -29.84
CA ILE A 384 -5.60 7.48 -29.63
C ILE A 384 -6.54 8.48 -30.24
N GLN A 385 -6.95 9.49 -29.47
CA GLN A 385 -7.86 10.54 -29.89
C GLN A 385 -7.11 11.88 -29.95
N TYR A 386 -7.23 12.55 -31.06
CA TYR A 386 -6.65 13.87 -31.31
C TYR A 386 -7.75 14.92 -31.20
N THR A 387 -7.59 15.95 -30.38
CA THR A 387 -8.49 17.08 -30.26
C THR A 387 -7.89 18.29 -30.97
N TYR A 388 -8.72 19.09 -31.57
CA TYR A 388 -8.31 20.27 -32.32
C TYR A 388 -9.08 21.51 -31.82
N ASP A 389 -8.36 22.59 -31.64
CA ASP A 389 -8.93 23.89 -31.21
C ASP A 389 -9.59 24.61 -32.43
N VAL A 390 -10.76 24.12 -32.83
CA VAL A 390 -11.53 24.75 -33.92
C VAL A 390 -12.30 25.93 -33.39
N LYS A 391 -12.39 26.99 -34.21
CA LYS A 391 -13.04 28.25 -33.82
C LYS A 391 -14.31 28.48 -34.63
N PHE A 392 -15.41 28.69 -33.91
CA PHE A 392 -16.71 28.98 -34.49
C PHE A 392 -17.61 29.67 -33.45
N SER A 393 -18.57 30.43 -33.90
CA SER A 393 -19.64 30.97 -33.06
C SER A 393 -20.99 30.34 -33.45
N VAL A 394 -21.86 30.23 -32.43
CA VAL A 394 -23.21 29.69 -32.62
C VAL A 394 -24.24 30.71 -32.20
N PHE A 395 -25.18 30.96 -33.07
CA PHE A 395 -26.24 31.94 -32.86
C PHE A 395 -27.62 31.29 -32.90
N ASP A 396 -28.58 31.89 -32.20
CA ASP A 396 -29.98 31.52 -32.29
C ASP A 396 -30.89 32.74 -31.96
N HIS A 397 -32.19 32.55 -32.10
CA HIS A 397 -33.17 33.51 -31.62
C HIS A 397 -33.85 32.97 -30.37
N ASP A 398 -33.92 33.80 -29.34
CA ASP A 398 -34.66 33.49 -28.15
C ASP A 398 -36.19 33.52 -28.38
N PRO A 399 -37.04 33.13 -27.42
CA PRO A 399 -38.48 33.13 -27.58
C PRO A 399 -39.08 34.51 -27.90
N ASP A 400 -38.39 35.59 -27.57
CA ASP A 400 -38.78 36.98 -27.85
C ASP A 400 -38.28 37.44 -29.22
N GLY A 401 -37.52 36.63 -29.95
CA GLY A 401 -36.94 36.93 -31.24
C GLY A 401 -35.63 37.73 -31.15
N THR A 402 -35.01 37.79 -30.00
CA THR A 402 -33.71 38.44 -29.82
C THR A 402 -32.59 37.51 -30.28
N LEU A 403 -31.64 38.02 -31.09
CA LEU A 403 -30.44 37.28 -31.46
C LEU A 403 -29.54 37.07 -30.24
N VAL A 404 -29.27 35.82 -29.91
CA VAL A 404 -28.35 35.41 -28.86
C VAL A 404 -27.23 34.58 -29.42
N ASN A 405 -26.09 34.50 -28.72
CA ASN A 405 -24.98 33.65 -29.08
C ASN A 405 -24.53 32.75 -27.93
N ALA A 406 -23.99 31.62 -28.29
CA ALA A 406 -23.60 30.58 -27.34
C ALA A 406 -22.31 30.90 -26.58
N ASP A 407 -21.56 31.93 -26.93
CA ASP A 407 -20.40 32.42 -26.14
C ASP A 407 -20.81 33.40 -25.04
N GLY A 408 -22.10 33.75 -24.96
CA GLY A 408 -22.69 34.60 -23.93
C GLY A 408 -22.45 36.12 -24.12
N VAL A 409 -21.71 36.55 -25.13
CA VAL A 409 -21.41 37.98 -25.35
C VAL A 409 -22.70 38.81 -25.54
N THR A 410 -23.66 38.32 -26.29
CA THR A 410 -24.92 39.02 -26.55
C THR A 410 -25.79 39.22 -25.32
N ILE A 411 -25.67 38.36 -24.33
CA ILE A 411 -26.41 38.46 -23.06
C ILE A 411 -25.52 38.94 -21.90
N GLY A 412 -24.24 39.23 -22.15
CA GLY A 412 -23.29 39.65 -21.11
C GLY A 412 -22.96 38.60 -20.07
N SER A 413 -23.21 37.32 -20.38
CA SER A 413 -22.94 36.22 -19.43
C SER A 413 -21.43 35.97 -19.30
N SER A 414 -20.64 36.23 -20.32
CA SER A 414 -19.19 36.09 -20.30
C SER A 414 -18.51 36.95 -19.24
N ASP A 415 -18.97 38.20 -19.04
CA ASP A 415 -18.41 39.08 -18.01
C ASP A 415 -18.86 38.67 -16.59
N SER A 416 -20.06 38.14 -16.47
CA SER A 416 -20.66 37.73 -15.19
C SER A 416 -20.19 36.35 -14.74
N ALA A 417 -19.96 35.44 -15.67
CA ALA A 417 -19.39 34.11 -15.39
C ALA A 417 -17.96 34.22 -14.86
N SER A 418 -17.17 35.18 -15.37
CA SER A 418 -15.82 35.44 -14.86
C SER A 418 -15.80 35.90 -13.39
N MET A 419 -16.79 36.74 -12.99
CA MET A 419 -16.97 37.18 -11.59
C MET A 419 -17.53 36.06 -10.70
N ALA A 420 -18.53 35.31 -11.15
CA ALA A 420 -19.14 34.22 -10.39
C ALA A 420 -18.18 33.04 -10.20
N SER A 421 -17.36 32.70 -11.21
CA SER A 421 -16.33 31.67 -11.09
C SER A 421 -15.20 32.08 -10.13
N GLN A 422 -14.87 33.36 -10.04
CA GLN A 422 -13.92 33.92 -9.10
C GLN A 422 -14.44 33.86 -7.65
N MET A 423 -15.74 34.02 -7.42
CA MET A 423 -16.38 33.84 -6.10
C MET A 423 -16.61 32.37 -5.76
N ALA A 424 -16.91 31.51 -6.72
CA ALA A 424 -17.11 30.08 -6.51
C ALA A 424 -15.78 29.33 -6.23
N SER A 425 -14.68 29.77 -6.84
CA SER A 425 -13.34 29.18 -6.59
C SER A 425 -12.79 29.47 -5.19
N THR A 426 -13.35 30.46 -4.49
CA THR A 426 -13.00 30.75 -3.09
C THR A 426 -13.84 29.99 -2.07
N SER A 427 -14.94 29.34 -2.47
CA SER A 427 -15.89 28.70 -1.53
C SER A 427 -16.10 27.20 -1.68
N SER A 428 -15.49 26.53 -2.67
CA SER A 428 -15.66 25.08 -2.82
C SER A 428 -14.34 24.35 -3.04
N SER A 429 -13.70 23.95 -1.95
CA SER A 429 -12.74 22.87 -1.93
C SER A 429 -13.44 21.51 -2.04
N GLY A 430 -14.15 21.29 -3.13
CA GLY A 430 -14.78 20.03 -3.50
C GLY A 430 -14.34 19.69 -4.91
N MET A 431 -13.22 18.94 -5.03
CA MET A 431 -12.78 18.38 -6.30
C MET A 431 -13.80 17.34 -6.77
N SER A 432 -14.62 17.74 -7.74
CA SER A 432 -15.41 16.80 -8.53
C SER A 432 -15.40 17.28 -9.97
N GLY A 433 -14.80 16.51 -10.84
CA GLY A 433 -14.89 16.68 -12.28
C GLY A 433 -13.56 17.04 -12.95
N THR A 434 -13.16 16.19 -13.86
CA THR A 434 -12.16 16.39 -14.91
C THR A 434 -12.52 17.60 -15.74
N SER A 435 -12.09 18.76 -15.35
CA SER A 435 -12.05 19.91 -16.24
C SER A 435 -10.59 20.16 -16.60
N SER A 436 -10.23 19.90 -17.86
CA SER A 436 -9.19 20.68 -18.52
C SER A 436 -9.35 22.12 -18.05
N ILE A 437 -8.25 22.80 -17.72
CA ILE A 437 -8.29 24.23 -17.46
C ILE A 437 -9.06 24.86 -18.62
N THR A 438 -10.20 25.47 -18.33
CA THR A 438 -11.03 26.06 -19.39
C THR A 438 -10.24 27.14 -20.11
N SER A 439 -10.52 27.35 -21.38
CA SER A 439 -9.95 28.43 -22.18
C SER A 439 -10.02 29.78 -21.44
N GLN A 440 -11.05 29.99 -20.64
CA GLN A 440 -11.22 31.15 -19.76
C GLN A 440 -10.20 31.18 -18.59
N GLN A 441 -9.89 30.06 -17.96
CA GLN A 441 -8.85 30.01 -16.91
C GLN A 441 -7.45 30.23 -17.50
N MET A 442 -7.23 29.74 -18.70
CA MET A 442 -5.98 29.96 -19.43
C MET A 442 -5.84 31.40 -19.87
N SER A 443 -6.91 32.03 -20.33
CA SER A 443 -6.90 33.47 -20.74
C SER A 443 -6.64 34.39 -19.54
N MET A 444 -7.16 34.05 -18.34
CA MET A 444 -6.85 34.81 -17.13
C MET A 444 -5.38 34.65 -16.71
N LEU A 445 -4.77 33.49 -16.91
CA LEU A 445 -3.36 33.23 -16.58
C LEU A 445 -2.40 33.84 -17.62
N THR A 446 -2.77 33.83 -18.88
CA THR A 446 -1.93 34.30 -20.00
C THR A 446 -2.18 35.73 -20.42
N GLY A 447 -3.30 36.32 -19.96
CA GLY A 447 -3.73 37.68 -20.38
C GLY A 447 -4.18 37.78 -21.85
N LYS A 448 -4.36 36.64 -22.53
CA LYS A 448 -4.86 36.58 -23.91
C LYS A 448 -6.30 36.10 -23.90
N THR A 449 -7.23 36.96 -24.24
CA THR A 449 -8.63 36.61 -24.56
C THR A 449 -8.73 36.16 -26.03
N ASP A 450 -9.20 34.95 -26.27
CA ASP A 450 -9.44 34.45 -27.61
C ASP A 450 -10.90 34.75 -28.00
N GLU A 451 -11.14 35.87 -28.68
CA GLU A 451 -12.49 36.37 -29.02
C GLU A 451 -13.30 35.43 -29.93
N ASN A 452 -12.65 34.43 -30.55
CA ASN A 452 -13.27 33.54 -31.54
C ASN A 452 -13.22 32.06 -31.10
N ALA A 453 -12.95 31.74 -29.84
CA ALA A 453 -12.94 30.35 -29.35
C ALA A 453 -14.33 29.70 -29.53
N ALA A 454 -14.35 28.38 -29.68
CA ALA A 454 -15.61 27.64 -29.64
C ALA A 454 -16.33 27.88 -28.30
N PRO A 455 -17.66 27.94 -28.24
CA PRO A 455 -18.38 28.14 -27.00
C PRO A 455 -18.09 27.03 -25.99
N ASP A 456 -17.85 27.37 -24.73
CA ASP A 456 -17.54 26.41 -23.63
C ASP A 456 -18.69 25.40 -23.44
N SER A 457 -19.91 25.72 -23.85
CA SER A 457 -21.06 24.82 -23.79
C SER A 457 -21.05 23.73 -24.88
N PHE A 458 -20.15 23.80 -25.88
CA PHE A 458 -20.06 22.86 -26.99
C PHE A 458 -18.93 21.86 -26.79
N ASN A 459 -19.28 20.60 -26.68
CA ASN A 459 -18.33 19.49 -26.42
C ASN A 459 -18.27 18.56 -27.64
N GLU A 460 -17.08 18.24 -28.11
CA GLU A 460 -16.91 17.22 -29.16
C GLU A 460 -17.22 15.83 -28.59
N ILE A 461 -18.13 15.11 -29.22
CA ILE A 461 -18.46 13.72 -28.91
C ILE A 461 -17.32 12.83 -29.41
N MET A 462 -16.78 12.01 -28.53
CA MET A 462 -15.75 11.05 -28.88
C MET A 462 -16.24 10.11 -29.98
N PRO A 463 -15.54 10.01 -31.14
CA PRO A 463 -15.89 9.11 -32.23
C PRO A 463 -15.52 7.65 -31.89
N GLY A 464 -15.85 6.72 -32.80
CA GLY A 464 -15.27 5.36 -32.74
C GLY A 464 -13.78 5.38 -33.05
N ALA A 465 -13.08 4.30 -32.68
CA ALA A 465 -11.62 4.20 -32.79
C ALA A 465 -11.06 4.40 -34.24
N ASP A 466 -11.88 4.18 -35.24
CA ASP A 466 -11.55 4.29 -36.67
C ASP A 466 -12.23 5.49 -37.35
N ASP A 467 -12.79 6.42 -36.59
CA ASP A 467 -13.61 7.55 -37.07
C ASP A 467 -14.82 7.16 -37.96
N SER A 468 -15.08 5.86 -38.12
CA SER A 468 -16.20 5.40 -38.95
C SER A 468 -17.56 5.59 -38.30
N LYS A 469 -17.58 5.76 -36.96
CA LYS A 469 -18.79 6.02 -36.20
C LYS A 469 -18.72 7.39 -35.56
N LEU A 470 -19.77 8.20 -35.75
CA LEU A 470 -19.87 9.55 -35.22
C LEU A 470 -19.89 9.56 -33.67
N VAL A 471 -20.38 8.48 -33.06
CA VAL A 471 -20.43 8.32 -31.58
C VAL A 471 -19.69 7.04 -31.20
N GLY A 472 -18.69 7.19 -30.38
CA GLY A 472 -17.86 6.08 -29.91
C GLY A 472 -18.56 5.18 -28.87
N LYS A 473 -18.05 3.96 -28.72
CA LYS A 473 -18.61 2.97 -27.81
C LYS A 473 -18.56 3.44 -26.35
N VAL A 474 -17.48 4.13 -25.95
CA VAL A 474 -17.34 4.70 -24.60
C VAL A 474 -18.52 5.63 -24.27
N ILE A 475 -18.98 6.44 -25.25
CA ILE A 475 -20.12 7.32 -25.05
C ILE A 475 -21.42 6.52 -24.98
N THR A 476 -21.67 5.59 -25.87
CA THR A 476 -22.91 4.81 -25.87
C THR A 476 -23.02 3.84 -24.70
N ASP A 477 -21.90 3.38 -24.15
CA ASP A 477 -21.88 2.51 -22.97
C ASP A 477 -22.19 3.31 -21.68
N ASN A 478 -21.77 4.59 -21.59
CA ASN A 478 -21.91 5.40 -20.40
C ASN A 478 -23.13 6.37 -20.43
N TYR A 479 -23.65 6.69 -21.62
CA TYR A 479 -24.79 7.59 -21.78
C TYR A 479 -25.99 6.88 -22.38
N GLN A 480 -27.18 7.39 -22.05
CA GLN A 480 -28.45 6.94 -22.62
C GLN A 480 -29.16 8.10 -23.32
N VAL A 481 -29.87 7.80 -24.38
CA VAL A 481 -30.77 8.74 -25.04
C VAL A 481 -32.06 8.83 -24.23
N VAL A 482 -32.34 10.00 -23.67
CA VAL A 482 -33.58 10.27 -22.93
C VAL A 482 -34.72 10.54 -23.87
N ASN A 483 -34.44 11.31 -24.94
CA ASN A 483 -35.41 11.62 -26.00
C ASN A 483 -34.68 11.82 -27.33
N GLY A 484 -35.28 11.46 -28.47
CA GLY A 484 -34.71 11.62 -29.80
C GLY A 484 -33.69 10.49 -30.15
N SER A 485 -32.57 10.87 -30.76
CA SER A 485 -31.54 9.91 -31.21
C SER A 485 -30.13 10.49 -31.13
N TRP A 486 -29.12 9.65 -31.24
CA TRP A 486 -27.73 10.07 -31.47
C TRP A 486 -27.58 10.75 -32.86
N PRO A 487 -26.58 11.66 -33.03
CA PRO A 487 -26.29 12.29 -34.32
C PRO A 487 -25.95 11.26 -35.40
N LYS A 488 -26.47 11.49 -36.61
CA LYS A 488 -26.22 10.69 -37.81
C LYS A 488 -25.47 11.43 -38.89
N SER A 489 -25.34 12.75 -38.76
CA SER A 489 -24.59 13.63 -39.67
C SER A 489 -23.80 14.66 -38.88
N LYS A 490 -22.87 15.36 -39.57
CA LYS A 490 -22.07 16.44 -38.97
C LYS A 490 -22.89 17.62 -38.50
N ASP A 491 -24.08 17.84 -39.08
CA ASP A 491 -24.95 18.97 -38.80
C ASP A 491 -26.01 18.64 -37.72
N GLU A 492 -25.90 17.46 -37.06
CA GLU A 492 -26.76 17.04 -35.97
C GLU A 492 -26.01 17.10 -34.66
N VAL A 493 -26.64 17.64 -33.62
CA VAL A 493 -26.11 17.80 -32.26
C VAL A 493 -27.08 17.22 -31.24
N VAL A 494 -26.59 16.97 -30.03
CA VAL A 494 -27.41 16.49 -28.90
C VAL A 494 -27.26 17.44 -27.69
N LEU A 495 -28.31 17.55 -26.89
CA LEU A 495 -28.27 18.24 -25.62
C LEU A 495 -27.86 17.23 -24.54
N VAL A 496 -26.81 17.51 -23.81
CA VAL A 496 -26.27 16.66 -22.73
C VAL A 496 -26.75 17.21 -21.39
N LEU A 497 -27.41 16.36 -20.59
CA LEU A 497 -27.88 16.70 -19.26
C LEU A 497 -26.88 16.20 -18.20
N ASP A 498 -26.84 16.92 -17.09
CA ASP A 498 -26.13 16.46 -15.89
C ASP A 498 -26.89 15.33 -15.14
N ASP A 499 -26.34 14.88 -14.00
CA ASP A 499 -26.94 13.83 -13.19
C ASP A 499 -28.30 14.21 -12.60
N ASN A 500 -28.62 15.48 -12.49
CA ASN A 500 -29.88 16.01 -11.98
C ASN A 500 -30.92 16.29 -13.06
N ASN A 501 -30.68 15.91 -14.31
CA ASN A 501 -31.44 16.25 -15.52
C ASN A 501 -31.45 17.78 -15.81
N SER A 502 -30.35 18.45 -15.52
CA SER A 502 -30.20 19.87 -15.66
C SER A 502 -29.14 20.21 -16.70
N VAL A 503 -29.24 21.44 -17.22
CA VAL A 503 -28.21 22.14 -18.00
C VAL A 503 -27.95 23.46 -17.30
N PRO A 504 -26.71 23.99 -17.29
CA PRO A 504 -26.46 25.32 -16.71
C PRO A 504 -27.47 26.37 -17.19
N LEU A 505 -27.96 27.17 -16.24
CA LEU A 505 -29.02 28.17 -16.58
C LEU A 505 -28.52 29.16 -17.62
N THR A 506 -27.24 29.58 -17.56
CA THR A 506 -26.61 30.45 -18.57
C THR A 506 -26.69 29.84 -19.95
N THR A 507 -26.33 28.55 -20.08
CA THR A 507 -26.39 27.82 -21.37
C THR A 507 -27.80 27.78 -21.95
N LEU A 508 -28.86 27.73 -21.12
CA LEU A 508 -30.23 27.77 -21.61
C LEU A 508 -30.60 29.14 -22.22
N TYR A 509 -30.08 30.25 -21.68
CA TYR A 509 -30.21 31.59 -22.25
C TYR A 509 -29.32 31.74 -23.50
N GLU A 510 -28.10 31.28 -23.47
CA GLU A 510 -27.13 31.33 -24.55
C GLU A 510 -27.60 30.55 -25.80
N LEU A 511 -28.30 29.43 -25.59
CA LEU A 511 -28.90 28.64 -26.67
C LEU A 511 -30.30 29.11 -27.09
N GLY A 512 -30.80 30.25 -26.60
CA GLY A 512 -32.10 30.77 -26.97
C GLY A 512 -33.30 29.95 -26.45
N LEU A 513 -33.14 29.07 -25.49
CA LEU A 513 -34.23 28.32 -24.89
C LEU A 513 -35.04 29.15 -23.89
N LEU A 514 -34.45 30.18 -23.33
CA LEU A 514 -35.07 31.16 -22.41
C LEU A 514 -34.85 32.58 -22.94
N PRO A 515 -35.77 33.56 -22.62
CA PRO A 515 -35.66 34.94 -23.08
C PRO A 515 -34.43 35.64 -22.50
N ALA A 516 -33.61 36.27 -23.33
CA ALA A 516 -32.45 37.06 -22.90
C ALA A 516 -32.82 38.24 -21.99
N SER A 517 -34.01 38.78 -22.16
CA SER A 517 -34.56 39.82 -21.30
C SER A 517 -34.63 39.42 -19.82
N ASP A 518 -35.00 38.17 -19.55
CA ASP A 518 -35.07 37.63 -18.19
C ASP A 518 -33.68 37.56 -17.54
N TYR A 519 -32.65 37.18 -18.32
CA TYR A 519 -31.26 37.16 -17.85
C TYR A 519 -30.79 38.58 -17.49
N HIS A 520 -31.03 39.55 -18.33
CA HIS A 520 -30.69 40.97 -18.07
C HIS A 520 -31.39 41.51 -16.83
N GLU A 521 -32.68 41.20 -16.62
CA GLU A 521 -33.40 41.60 -15.43
C GLU A 521 -32.81 40.93 -14.17
N MET A 522 -32.51 39.64 -14.26
CA MET A 522 -31.89 38.88 -13.18
C MET A 522 -30.54 39.48 -12.78
N MET A 523 -29.66 39.75 -13.74
CA MET A 523 -28.35 40.35 -13.52
C MET A 523 -28.42 41.78 -12.98
N SER A 524 -29.37 42.56 -13.43
CA SER A 524 -29.63 43.93 -12.93
C SER A 524 -29.98 43.90 -11.44
N LYS A 525 -30.89 43.00 -11.05
CA LYS A 525 -31.26 42.78 -9.64
C LYS A 525 -30.08 42.29 -8.80
N LEU A 526 -29.28 41.35 -9.30
CA LEU A 526 -28.11 40.85 -8.63
C LEU A 526 -27.08 41.97 -8.36
N ASN A 527 -26.82 42.79 -9.36
CA ASN A 527 -25.92 43.95 -9.26
C ASN A 527 -26.45 45.04 -8.28
N ALA A 528 -27.77 45.14 -8.13
CA ALA A 528 -28.40 46.03 -7.13
C ALA A 528 -28.36 45.46 -5.72
N GLY A 529 -27.94 44.21 -5.55
CA GLY A 529 -27.93 43.53 -4.24
C GLY A 529 -29.30 42.96 -3.82
N ASP A 530 -30.24 42.89 -4.75
CA ASP A 530 -31.59 42.36 -4.52
C ASP A 530 -31.61 40.83 -4.60
N LYS A 531 -32.63 40.22 -3.93
CA LYS A 531 -32.87 38.78 -4.05
C LYS A 531 -33.37 38.43 -5.44
N VAL A 532 -32.70 37.54 -6.08
CA VAL A 532 -33.05 37.03 -7.40
C VAL A 532 -33.79 35.68 -7.26
N SER A 533 -34.91 35.55 -8.01
CA SER A 533 -35.57 34.27 -8.23
C SER A 533 -35.17 33.71 -9.61
N THR A 534 -34.71 32.50 -9.64
CA THR A 534 -34.40 31.79 -10.90
C THR A 534 -35.61 31.04 -11.43
N PRO A 535 -35.75 30.89 -12.75
CA PRO A 535 -36.83 30.09 -13.35
C PRO A 535 -36.77 28.65 -12.77
N GLN A 536 -37.93 28.16 -12.35
CA GLN A 536 -38.08 26.78 -11.82
C GLN A 536 -38.88 25.88 -12.76
N ASP A 537 -39.39 26.42 -13.85
CA ASP A 537 -40.22 25.67 -14.78
C ASP A 537 -39.39 24.76 -15.65
N LYS A 538 -39.84 23.51 -15.82
CA LYS A 538 -39.18 22.56 -16.72
C LYS A 538 -39.31 23.00 -18.18
N ILE A 539 -38.28 22.84 -18.96
CA ILE A 539 -38.30 22.94 -20.41
C ILE A 539 -38.67 21.57 -20.99
N ASP A 540 -39.70 21.50 -21.82
CA ASP A 540 -40.07 20.23 -22.46
C ASP A 540 -39.02 19.84 -23.51
N TYR A 541 -38.68 18.54 -23.58
CA TYR A 541 -37.73 18.02 -24.57
C TYR A 541 -38.12 18.37 -26.02
N ALA A 542 -39.40 18.47 -26.32
CA ALA A 542 -39.87 18.85 -27.65
C ALA A 542 -39.34 20.25 -28.05
N LYS A 543 -39.28 21.19 -27.10
CA LYS A 543 -38.77 22.54 -27.38
C LYS A 543 -37.28 22.50 -27.69
N ALA A 544 -36.52 21.70 -26.97
CA ALA A 544 -35.08 21.52 -27.21
C ALA A 544 -34.78 20.81 -28.56
N LEU A 545 -35.62 19.83 -28.94
CA LEU A 545 -35.47 19.11 -30.23
C LEU A 545 -35.94 19.93 -31.45
N ASP A 546 -36.76 20.94 -31.24
CA ASP A 546 -37.20 21.84 -32.32
C ASP A 546 -36.20 22.98 -32.60
N GLN A 547 -35.17 23.10 -31.75
CA GLN A 547 -34.15 24.14 -31.85
C GLN A 547 -33.25 23.90 -33.05
N THR A 548 -32.96 24.98 -33.80
CA THR A 548 -32.01 24.99 -34.90
C THR A 548 -30.96 26.07 -34.60
N LEU A 549 -29.76 25.67 -34.32
CA LEU A 549 -28.65 26.55 -34.00
C LEU A 549 -27.89 26.92 -35.29
N TYR A 550 -27.48 28.17 -35.42
CA TYR A 550 -26.79 28.67 -36.57
C TYR A 550 -25.32 28.83 -36.32
N MET A 551 -24.47 27.94 -36.87
CA MET A 551 -23.03 27.92 -36.67
C MET A 551 -22.33 28.69 -37.80
N ILE A 552 -21.47 29.65 -37.41
CA ILE A 552 -20.65 30.46 -38.32
C ILE A 552 -19.17 30.18 -37.99
N PRO A 553 -18.37 29.61 -38.90
CA PRO A 553 -16.93 29.43 -38.69
C PRO A 553 -16.23 30.77 -38.47
N ALA A 554 -15.13 30.81 -37.72
CA ALA A 554 -14.37 32.02 -37.44
C ALA A 554 -13.95 32.75 -38.73
N SER A 555 -13.53 32.03 -39.77
CA SER A 555 -13.17 32.61 -41.08
C SER A 555 -14.30 33.35 -41.77
N ASP A 556 -15.55 32.92 -41.53
CA ASP A 556 -16.75 33.49 -42.18
C ASP A 556 -17.31 34.73 -41.44
N GLN A 557 -16.75 35.03 -40.27
CA GLN A 557 -17.04 36.22 -39.49
C GLN A 557 -16.20 37.43 -39.91
N TYR A 558 -15.46 37.31 -41.00
CA TYR A 558 -14.69 38.40 -41.57
C TYR A 558 -15.20 38.72 -42.97
N VAL A 559 -15.51 39.98 -43.21
CA VAL A 559 -16.03 40.48 -44.48
C VAL A 559 -15.02 41.44 -45.10
N LYS A 560 -14.77 41.31 -46.41
CA LYS A 560 -13.89 42.23 -47.17
C LYS A 560 -14.62 43.51 -47.47
N GLY A 561 -14.06 44.62 -46.95
CA GLY A 561 -14.56 45.97 -47.21
C GLY A 561 -14.18 46.50 -48.60
N ASP A 562 -14.76 47.65 -48.99
CA ASP A 562 -14.45 48.36 -50.23
C ASP A 562 -12.99 48.85 -50.26
N ASP A 563 -12.33 49.00 -49.11
CA ASP A 563 -10.93 49.36 -48.96
C ASP A 563 -9.96 48.18 -49.24
N GLY A 564 -10.49 46.98 -49.43
CA GLY A 564 -9.74 45.79 -49.72
C GLY A 564 -9.26 45.01 -48.45
N HIS A 565 -9.52 45.56 -47.25
CA HIS A 565 -9.22 44.92 -45.98
C HIS A 565 -10.39 44.11 -45.41
N TYR A 566 -10.10 43.15 -44.58
CA TYR A 566 -11.13 42.37 -43.90
C TYR A 566 -11.46 42.97 -42.55
N ARG A 567 -12.75 43.05 -42.21
CA ARG A 567 -13.21 43.46 -40.87
C ARG A 567 -14.00 42.35 -40.22
N PHE A 568 -13.85 42.25 -38.90
CA PHE A 568 -14.61 41.33 -38.08
C PHE A 568 -16.04 41.84 -37.90
N ILE A 569 -17.02 40.93 -38.06
CA ILE A 569 -18.44 41.26 -37.99
C ILE A 569 -19.14 40.58 -36.82
N GLY A 570 -18.43 39.73 -36.01
CA GLY A 570 -19.03 38.92 -34.95
C GLY A 570 -19.81 39.71 -33.89
N ASN A 571 -19.51 41.00 -33.73
CA ASN A 571 -20.19 41.90 -32.80
C ASN A 571 -21.28 42.79 -33.49
N ASP A 572 -21.47 42.64 -34.79
CA ASP A 572 -22.45 43.43 -35.55
C ASP A 572 -23.71 42.58 -35.80
N LYS A 573 -24.79 42.91 -35.04
CA LYS A 573 -26.05 42.13 -35.10
C LYS A 573 -26.66 42.10 -36.51
N ASP A 574 -26.67 43.22 -37.21
CA ASP A 574 -27.32 43.33 -38.53
C ASP A 574 -26.58 42.51 -39.60
N GLU A 575 -25.25 42.45 -39.48
CA GLU A 575 -24.44 41.67 -40.41
C GLU A 575 -24.45 40.18 -40.07
N ILE A 576 -24.47 39.82 -38.78
CA ILE A 576 -24.66 38.45 -38.35
C ILE A 576 -26.04 37.94 -38.80
N GLU A 577 -27.12 38.68 -38.62
CA GLU A 577 -28.46 38.32 -39.11
C GLU A 577 -28.47 37.98 -40.60
N GLN A 578 -27.79 38.74 -41.43
CA GLN A 578 -27.63 38.44 -42.87
C GLN A 578 -26.82 37.16 -43.09
N ARG A 579 -25.82 36.90 -42.24
CA ARG A 579 -25.01 35.68 -42.35
C ARG A 579 -25.75 34.43 -41.91
N LEU A 580 -26.74 34.49 -41.03
CA LEU A 580 -27.55 33.35 -40.61
C LEU A 580 -28.23 32.64 -41.79
N GLU A 581 -28.57 33.37 -42.86
CA GLU A 581 -29.16 32.78 -44.08
C GLU A 581 -28.24 31.73 -44.73
N THR A 582 -26.89 31.93 -44.61
CA THR A 582 -25.86 31.06 -45.19
C THR A 582 -25.15 30.23 -44.18
N ALA A 583 -25.44 30.39 -42.90
CA ALA A 583 -24.83 29.68 -41.79
C ALA A 583 -25.16 28.17 -41.82
N THR A 584 -24.29 27.38 -41.24
CA THR A 584 -24.54 25.95 -41.06
C THR A 584 -25.62 25.77 -39.98
N LYS A 585 -26.70 25.06 -40.36
CA LYS A 585 -27.83 24.81 -39.47
C LYS A 585 -27.54 23.53 -38.68
N LEU A 586 -27.26 23.67 -37.39
CA LEU A 586 -27.10 22.54 -36.49
C LEU A 586 -28.45 22.19 -35.88
N LYS A 587 -28.92 20.95 -36.08
CA LYS A 587 -30.21 20.49 -35.56
C LYS A 587 -30.00 19.70 -34.29
N VAL A 588 -30.71 20.04 -33.21
CA VAL A 588 -30.75 19.24 -31.99
C VAL A 588 -31.62 18.00 -32.22
N VAL A 589 -31.02 16.81 -32.29
CA VAL A 589 -31.73 15.55 -32.65
C VAL A 589 -31.95 14.63 -31.46
N GLY A 590 -31.35 14.91 -30.31
CA GLY A 590 -31.49 14.09 -29.12
C GLY A 590 -31.14 14.83 -27.84
N VAL A 591 -31.70 14.31 -26.75
CA VAL A 591 -31.34 14.68 -25.39
C VAL A 591 -30.75 13.45 -24.73
N VAL A 592 -29.53 13.56 -24.22
CA VAL A 592 -28.75 12.44 -23.67
C VAL A 592 -28.35 12.73 -22.23
N LYS A 593 -28.14 11.67 -21.45
CA LYS A 593 -27.77 11.76 -20.05
C LYS A 593 -26.86 10.59 -19.68
N ALA A 594 -25.96 10.79 -18.73
CA ALA A 594 -25.19 9.69 -18.16
C ALA A 594 -26.10 8.62 -17.53
N LYS A 595 -25.75 7.35 -17.68
CA LYS A 595 -26.42 6.24 -17.00
C LYS A 595 -26.08 6.30 -15.51
N LYS A 596 -26.94 5.75 -14.65
CA LYS A 596 -26.70 5.71 -13.19
C LYS A 596 -25.49 4.88 -12.78
N ASP A 597 -25.13 3.91 -13.60
CA ASP A 597 -24.00 3.00 -13.45
C ASP A 597 -22.85 3.34 -14.41
N ALA A 598 -22.85 4.57 -14.95
CA ALA A 598 -21.78 5.04 -15.80
C ALA A 598 -20.46 5.06 -15.05
N SER A 599 -19.47 4.40 -15.60
CA SER A 599 -18.11 4.41 -15.05
C SER A 599 -17.40 5.75 -15.30
N ALA A 600 -17.88 6.53 -16.26
CA ALA A 600 -17.36 7.86 -16.57
C ALA A 600 -18.34 8.74 -17.33
N THR A 601 -18.18 10.04 -17.16
CA THR A 601 -18.99 11.07 -17.79
C THR A 601 -18.11 12.07 -18.55
N PRO A 602 -17.50 11.66 -19.70
CA PRO A 602 -16.58 12.50 -20.45
C PRO A 602 -17.22 13.72 -21.13
N LEU A 603 -18.55 13.76 -21.26
CA LEU A 603 -19.27 14.91 -21.83
C LEU A 603 -19.81 15.77 -20.68
N ALA A 604 -19.47 17.07 -20.71
CA ALA A 604 -20.07 18.05 -19.82
C ALA A 604 -21.53 18.37 -20.26
N ALA A 605 -22.34 18.87 -19.31
CA ALA A 605 -23.68 19.34 -19.64
C ALA A 605 -23.61 20.53 -20.61
N GLY A 606 -24.39 20.47 -21.70
CA GLY A 606 -24.34 21.43 -22.80
C GLY A 606 -24.69 20.79 -24.14
N VAL A 607 -24.04 21.20 -25.22
CA VAL A 607 -24.27 20.66 -26.57
C VAL A 607 -23.15 19.73 -26.97
N GLY A 608 -23.51 18.49 -27.38
CA GLY A 608 -22.59 17.53 -27.94
C GLY A 608 -22.63 17.49 -29.46
N TYR A 609 -21.47 17.65 -30.13
CA TYR A 609 -21.35 17.61 -31.58
C TYR A 609 -20.32 16.56 -32.05
N ALA A 610 -20.49 16.06 -33.25
CA ALA A 610 -19.65 15.00 -33.77
C ALA A 610 -18.33 15.55 -34.35
N ARG A 611 -17.21 14.76 -34.24
CA ARG A 611 -15.91 15.07 -34.85
C ARG A 611 -15.98 15.40 -36.35
N ALA A 612 -16.98 14.88 -37.05
CA ALA A 612 -17.19 15.22 -38.45
C ALA A 612 -17.43 16.72 -38.68
N LEU A 613 -17.99 17.44 -37.69
CA LEU A 613 -18.11 18.89 -37.73
C LEU A 613 -16.74 19.57 -37.56
N THR A 614 -15.91 19.09 -36.60
CA THR A 614 -14.52 19.56 -36.44
C THR A 614 -13.75 19.47 -37.76
N ASN A 615 -13.82 18.33 -38.44
CA ASN A 615 -13.15 18.13 -39.72
C ASN A 615 -13.66 19.09 -40.81
N ASP A 616 -14.97 19.32 -40.87
CA ASP A 616 -15.60 20.28 -41.79
C ASP A 616 -15.13 21.71 -41.52
N LEU A 617 -15.04 22.11 -40.26
CA LEU A 617 -14.56 23.44 -39.86
C LEU A 617 -13.09 23.65 -40.24
N ILE A 618 -12.21 22.65 -40.04
CA ILE A 618 -10.81 22.71 -40.45
C ILE A 618 -10.70 22.92 -41.98
N ASP A 619 -11.46 22.13 -42.75
CA ASP A 619 -11.42 22.22 -44.23
C ASP A 619 -11.99 23.56 -44.74
N ARG A 620 -13.06 24.04 -44.13
CA ARG A 620 -13.65 25.36 -44.49
C ARG A 620 -12.71 26.52 -44.16
N ALA A 621 -12.11 26.53 -42.93
CA ALA A 621 -11.16 27.56 -42.57
C ALA A 621 -9.97 27.58 -43.52
N ALA A 622 -9.40 26.41 -43.84
CA ALA A 622 -8.25 26.29 -44.74
C ALA A 622 -8.51 26.80 -46.17
N SER A 623 -9.77 26.67 -46.64
CA SER A 623 -10.21 27.07 -47.98
C SER A 623 -10.90 28.44 -48.06
N SER A 624 -11.06 29.13 -46.91
CA SER A 624 -11.75 30.42 -46.87
C SER A 624 -11.00 31.51 -47.61
N ALA A 625 -11.74 32.54 -48.04
CA ALA A 625 -11.18 33.66 -48.84
C ALA A 625 -10.14 34.45 -48.01
N ILE A 626 -10.43 34.74 -46.74
CA ILE A 626 -9.51 35.49 -45.88
C ILE A 626 -8.19 34.75 -45.66
N VAL A 627 -8.26 33.43 -45.43
CA VAL A 627 -7.06 32.60 -45.24
C VAL A 627 -6.27 32.48 -46.55
N THR A 628 -6.96 32.40 -47.68
CA THR A 628 -6.31 32.41 -49.00
C THR A 628 -5.58 33.70 -49.24
N ASP A 629 -6.23 34.84 -48.96
CA ASP A 629 -5.63 36.17 -49.12
C ASP A 629 -4.48 36.41 -48.13
N GLN A 630 -4.58 35.91 -46.87
CA GLN A 630 -3.47 36.02 -45.91
C GLN A 630 -2.27 35.18 -46.32
N LYS A 631 -2.51 33.96 -46.81
CA LYS A 631 -1.41 33.08 -47.32
C LYS A 631 -0.75 33.69 -48.57
N ALA A 632 -1.49 34.38 -49.39
CA ALA A 632 -0.93 35.08 -50.54
C ALA A 632 -0.10 36.32 -50.14
N ASN A 633 -0.37 36.89 -48.95
CA ASN A 633 0.29 38.05 -48.41
C ASN A 633 0.94 37.75 -47.04
N PRO A 634 1.99 36.92 -46.99
CA PRO A 634 2.53 36.40 -45.70
C PRO A 634 3.19 37.47 -44.83
N ASN A 635 3.59 38.59 -45.40
CA ASN A 635 4.22 39.69 -44.67
C ASN A 635 3.29 40.83 -44.33
N THR A 636 2.04 40.81 -44.79
CA THR A 636 1.08 41.90 -44.61
C THR A 636 -0.20 41.39 -43.93
N ASN A 637 -0.64 42.08 -42.93
CA ASN A 637 -1.89 41.77 -42.24
C ASN A 637 -3.09 42.19 -43.11
N VAL A 638 -3.89 41.23 -43.53
CA VAL A 638 -5.06 41.46 -44.40
C VAL A 638 -6.19 42.22 -43.69
N LEU A 639 -6.13 42.37 -42.36
CA LEU A 639 -7.13 43.10 -41.58
C LEU A 639 -6.89 44.60 -41.62
N ASN A 640 -5.67 45.06 -41.77
CA ASN A 640 -5.34 46.49 -41.65
C ASN A 640 -4.30 46.95 -42.66
N GLY A 641 -3.78 46.10 -43.51
CA GLY A 641 -2.80 46.43 -44.53
C GLY A 641 -1.37 46.66 -44.01
N MET A 642 -1.12 46.53 -42.71
CA MET A 642 0.21 46.79 -42.11
C MET A 642 1.14 45.62 -42.26
N THR A 643 2.45 45.89 -42.22
CA THR A 643 3.45 44.83 -42.29
C THR A 643 3.67 44.12 -40.96
N PHE A 644 3.71 42.80 -40.93
CA PHE A 644 4.04 42.03 -39.73
C PHE A 644 5.50 42.28 -39.34
N SER A 645 5.74 42.81 -38.12
CA SER A 645 7.07 43.04 -37.55
C SER A 645 8.06 43.69 -38.53
N PRO A 646 7.81 44.93 -39.03
CA PRO A 646 8.72 45.58 -39.96
C PRO A 646 10.10 45.82 -39.35
N SER A 647 11.12 45.56 -40.15
CA SER A 647 12.52 45.70 -39.72
C SER A 647 13.15 47.04 -40.04
N ASP A 648 12.46 47.87 -40.84
CA ASP A 648 12.97 49.19 -41.26
C ASP A 648 12.02 50.32 -40.85
N ASP A 649 12.64 51.49 -40.53
CA ASP A 649 11.90 52.63 -40.05
C ASP A 649 10.98 53.25 -41.08
N ALA A 650 11.27 53.11 -42.38
CA ALA A 650 10.41 53.64 -43.44
C ALA A 650 9.06 52.92 -43.47
N THR A 651 9.07 51.55 -43.30
CA THR A 651 7.83 50.78 -43.20
C THR A 651 7.10 51.06 -41.88
N LYS A 652 7.77 51.20 -40.74
CA LYS A 652 7.17 51.62 -39.48
C LYS A 652 6.47 52.96 -39.58
N VAL A 653 7.06 53.95 -40.27
CA VAL A 653 6.49 55.27 -40.53
C VAL A 653 5.23 55.15 -41.37
N ALA A 654 5.24 54.34 -42.43
CA ALA A 654 4.06 54.15 -43.28
C ALA A 654 2.92 53.47 -42.49
N ASP A 655 3.24 52.42 -41.71
CA ASP A 655 2.27 51.69 -40.91
C ASP A 655 1.73 52.56 -39.74
N ALA A 656 2.54 53.41 -39.11
CA ALA A 656 2.07 54.38 -38.10
C ALA A 656 1.04 55.37 -38.69
N ARG A 657 1.27 55.86 -39.91
CA ARG A 657 0.32 56.74 -40.59
C ARG A 657 -1.00 56.03 -40.94
N THR A 658 -0.92 54.78 -41.40
CA THR A 658 -2.07 53.92 -41.69
C THR A 658 -2.88 53.68 -40.42
N TYR A 659 -2.18 53.34 -39.31
CA TYR A 659 -2.80 53.13 -38.01
C TYR A 659 -3.59 54.37 -37.54
N VAL A 660 -2.91 55.52 -37.52
CA VAL A 660 -3.55 56.78 -37.07
C VAL A 660 -4.72 57.14 -37.96
N ALA A 661 -4.64 56.90 -39.28
CA ALA A 661 -5.75 57.16 -40.20
C ALA A 661 -6.96 56.26 -39.92
N SER A 662 -6.76 55.05 -39.41
CA SER A 662 -7.83 54.07 -39.08
C SER A 662 -8.53 54.37 -37.76
N LEU A 663 -7.95 55.22 -36.89
CA LEU A 663 -8.53 55.55 -35.59
C LEU A 663 -9.77 56.43 -35.69
N GLY A 664 -10.76 56.15 -34.89
CA GLY A 664 -11.95 56.97 -34.72
C GLY A 664 -11.66 58.29 -33.94
N VAL A 665 -12.58 59.22 -33.99
CA VAL A 665 -12.44 60.56 -33.35
C VAL A 665 -12.08 60.46 -31.87
N THR A 666 -12.81 59.66 -31.11
CA THR A 666 -12.56 59.45 -29.65
C THR A 666 -11.21 58.84 -29.39
N GLN A 667 -10.76 57.86 -30.19
CA GLN A 667 -9.46 57.22 -30.06
C GLN A 667 -8.31 58.18 -30.36
N LYS A 668 -8.42 58.97 -31.43
CA LYS A 668 -7.50 60.04 -31.76
C LYS A 668 -7.39 61.06 -30.63
N ALA A 669 -8.52 61.50 -30.09
CA ALA A 669 -8.58 62.44 -28.96
C ALA A 669 -7.87 61.87 -27.71
N ASN A 670 -8.11 60.59 -27.38
CA ASN A 670 -7.48 59.90 -26.26
C ASN A 670 -5.96 59.75 -26.48
N MET A 671 -5.54 59.45 -27.72
CA MET A 671 -4.13 59.32 -28.06
C MET A 671 -3.43 60.70 -27.97
N ALA A 672 -4.06 61.77 -28.42
CA ALA A 672 -3.55 63.13 -28.23
C ALA A 672 -3.36 63.49 -26.75
N LYS A 673 -4.32 63.11 -25.87
CA LYS A 673 -4.23 63.29 -24.40
C LYS A 673 -3.09 62.48 -23.80
N SER A 674 -2.95 61.19 -24.16
CA SER A 674 -1.95 60.30 -23.60
C SER A 674 -0.52 60.71 -24.01
N MET A 675 -0.29 61.10 -25.24
CA MET A 675 1.02 61.61 -25.70
C MET A 675 1.41 62.90 -24.97
N THR A 676 0.49 63.77 -24.68
CA THR A 676 0.73 65.00 -23.92
C THR A 676 1.08 64.74 -22.48
N SER A 677 0.41 63.76 -21.84
CA SER A 677 0.68 63.38 -20.44
C SER A 677 2.00 62.64 -20.30
N ALA A 678 2.42 61.82 -21.27
CA ALA A 678 3.69 61.13 -21.31
C ALA A 678 4.91 62.08 -21.46
N GLY A 679 4.76 63.16 -22.28
CA GLY A 679 5.75 64.20 -22.42
C GLY A 679 6.04 65.04 -21.16
N GLN A 680 5.06 65.11 -20.24
CA GLN A 680 5.23 65.79 -18.94
C GLN A 680 5.96 64.94 -17.87
N GLN A 681 5.94 63.62 -18.02
CA GLN A 681 6.53 62.68 -17.00
C GLN A 681 8.03 62.37 -17.27
N SER A 682 8.46 62.50 -18.51
CA SER A 682 9.86 62.25 -18.92
C SER A 682 10.63 63.56 -18.98
N GLY A 683 11.09 64.07 -17.85
CA GLY A 683 11.81 65.33 -17.67
C GLY A 683 13.26 65.35 -18.22
N THR A 684 13.60 64.60 -19.28
CA THR A 684 14.94 64.71 -19.94
C THR A 684 14.81 64.39 -21.44
N GLY A 685 14.82 65.39 -22.27
CA GLY A 685 15.36 65.31 -23.65
C GLY A 685 14.36 65.02 -24.78
N ALA A 686 13.07 64.70 -24.50
CA ALA A 686 12.06 64.52 -25.54
C ALA A 686 11.10 65.74 -25.75
N SER A 687 11.52 66.89 -25.27
CA SER A 687 10.71 68.13 -25.33
C SER A 687 10.52 68.71 -26.73
N ASP A 688 11.35 68.29 -27.72
CA ASP A 688 11.23 68.86 -29.08
C ASP A 688 10.18 68.13 -29.93
N ALA A 689 9.81 66.89 -29.58
CA ALA A 689 8.88 66.11 -30.38
C ALA A 689 7.41 66.29 -29.98
N ALA A 690 7.09 66.42 -28.67
CA ALA A 690 5.72 66.59 -28.20
C ALA A 690 5.23 68.03 -28.17
N GLY A 691 6.13 68.97 -28.10
CA GLY A 691 5.80 70.40 -28.03
C GLY A 691 5.46 71.10 -29.33
N ALA A 692 5.92 70.61 -30.48
CA ALA A 692 5.70 71.27 -31.77
C ALA A 692 4.28 71.18 -32.32
N GLY A 693 3.51 70.15 -32.00
CA GLY A 693 2.13 69.93 -32.48
C GLY A 693 1.10 70.75 -31.73
N ALA A 694 1.34 70.98 -30.43
CA ALA A 694 0.45 71.79 -29.60
C ALA A 694 0.73 73.28 -29.71
N ALA A 695 1.97 73.68 -30.12
CA ALA A 695 2.33 75.09 -30.30
C ALA A 695 1.65 75.78 -31.50
N GLY A 696 1.12 75.00 -32.47
CA GLY A 696 0.42 75.53 -33.61
C GLY A 696 -0.99 76.14 -33.33
N VAL A 697 -1.61 75.80 -32.23
CA VAL A 697 -2.99 76.11 -31.87
C VAL A 697 -3.03 77.06 -30.66
N ALA A 698 -2.05 77.12 -29.82
CA ALA A 698 -2.01 78.03 -28.67
C ALA A 698 -0.66 78.72 -28.58
N GLY A 699 -0.63 79.95 -28.94
CA GLY A 699 0.57 80.84 -28.92
C GLY A 699 1.16 80.93 -27.53
N ALA A 700 2.44 80.59 -27.38
CA ALA A 700 3.40 80.91 -26.31
C ALA A 700 2.88 80.90 -24.82
N ALA A 701 2.20 79.86 -24.39
CA ALA A 701 1.77 79.72 -23.00
C ALA A 701 2.57 78.54 -22.34
N GLY A 702 2.80 78.60 -21.03
CA GLY A 702 3.58 77.60 -20.27
C GLY A 702 2.90 76.25 -20.16
N ALA A 703 3.63 75.17 -19.89
CA ALA A 703 3.18 73.76 -19.86
C ALA A 703 1.91 73.49 -19.03
N GLY A 704 1.59 74.30 -18.01
CA GLY A 704 0.37 74.21 -17.25
C GLY A 704 -0.86 74.79 -17.98
N ASP A 705 -0.70 75.78 -18.84
CA ASP A 705 -1.78 76.36 -19.58
C ASP A 705 -2.15 75.49 -20.82
N GLN A 706 -1.23 74.72 -21.34
CA GLN A 706 -1.49 73.80 -22.46
C GLN A 706 -2.41 72.63 -22.06
N ALA A 707 -2.21 72.04 -20.89
CA ALA A 707 -3.08 70.97 -20.38
C ALA A 707 -4.53 71.49 -20.14
N ALA A 708 -4.66 72.73 -19.61
CA ALA A 708 -5.93 73.34 -19.40
C ALA A 708 -6.65 73.69 -20.71
N ALA A 709 -5.91 74.17 -21.73
CA ALA A 709 -6.44 74.42 -23.06
C ALA A 709 -6.94 73.17 -23.77
N MET A 710 -6.19 72.05 -23.66
CA MET A 710 -6.61 70.77 -24.23
C MET A 710 -7.84 70.20 -23.50
N ALA A 711 -7.89 70.32 -22.17
CA ALA A 711 -9.09 69.88 -21.40
C ALA A 711 -10.39 70.61 -21.76
N ALA A 712 -10.28 71.79 -22.35
CA ALA A 712 -11.41 72.63 -22.84
C ALA A 712 -11.81 72.32 -24.31
N MET A 713 -11.02 71.52 -25.06
CA MET A 713 -11.33 71.13 -26.46
C MET A 713 -12.32 69.97 -26.54
N SER A 714 -13.18 70.01 -27.54
CA SER A 714 -14.02 68.85 -27.86
C SER A 714 -13.19 67.72 -28.45
N GLU A 715 -13.70 66.49 -28.36
CA GLU A 715 -13.02 65.33 -28.95
C GLU A 715 -12.72 65.49 -30.42
N GLN A 716 -13.62 66.05 -31.16
CA GLN A 716 -13.40 66.37 -32.57
C GLN A 716 -12.24 67.38 -32.78
N GLN A 717 -12.16 68.47 -32.00
CA GLN A 717 -11.03 69.36 -32.05
C GLN A 717 -9.69 68.74 -31.67
N LEU A 718 -9.71 67.88 -30.72
CA LEU A 718 -8.55 67.12 -30.34
C LEU A 718 -8.09 66.14 -31.44
N ALA A 719 -9.02 65.45 -32.07
CA ALA A 719 -8.75 64.55 -33.20
C ALA A 719 -8.19 65.30 -34.42
N ASP A 720 -8.82 66.42 -34.79
CA ASP A 720 -8.34 67.24 -35.90
C ASP A 720 -6.98 67.86 -35.66
N SER A 721 -6.65 68.26 -34.43
CA SER A 721 -5.31 68.74 -34.04
C SER A 721 -4.25 67.64 -34.05
N PHE A 722 -4.67 66.40 -33.66
CA PHE A 722 -3.83 65.26 -33.73
C PHE A 722 -3.49 64.85 -35.17
N ASP A 723 -4.48 64.83 -36.06
CA ASP A 723 -4.27 64.53 -37.47
C ASP A 723 -3.35 65.58 -38.13
N ALA A 724 -3.50 66.86 -37.83
CA ALA A 724 -2.59 67.92 -38.26
C ALA A 724 -1.13 67.76 -37.75
N TYR A 725 -1.00 67.30 -36.53
CA TYR A 725 0.32 66.98 -35.94
C TYR A 725 0.97 65.81 -36.67
N ILE A 726 0.24 64.68 -36.84
CA ILE A 726 0.75 63.50 -37.52
C ILE A 726 1.14 63.80 -38.98
N ALA A 727 0.43 64.66 -39.66
CA ALA A 727 0.75 65.07 -41.03
C ALA A 727 2.14 65.67 -41.14
N THR A 728 2.61 66.40 -40.11
CA THR A 728 3.89 67.12 -40.06
C THR A 728 4.94 66.49 -39.16
N ALA A 729 4.58 65.35 -38.50
CA ALA A 729 5.50 64.68 -37.55
C ALA A 729 6.76 64.14 -38.21
N SER A 730 7.89 64.18 -37.47
CA SER A 730 9.15 63.58 -37.95
C SER A 730 9.06 62.09 -37.99
N ASN A 731 9.93 61.42 -38.77
CA ASN A 731 9.97 59.96 -38.85
C ASN A 731 10.26 59.33 -37.47
N ASP A 732 11.09 59.91 -36.64
CA ASP A 732 11.40 59.40 -35.31
C ASP A 732 10.16 59.40 -34.41
N VAL A 733 9.28 60.36 -34.50
CA VAL A 733 7.99 60.41 -33.77
C VAL A 733 7.03 59.36 -34.29
N LEU A 734 7.00 59.13 -35.58
CA LEU A 734 6.11 58.10 -36.17
C LEU A 734 6.62 56.70 -35.84
N VAL A 735 7.93 56.48 -35.82
CA VAL A 735 8.52 55.19 -35.32
C VAL A 735 8.22 54.97 -33.84
N ALA A 736 8.28 56.00 -33.00
CA ALA A 736 7.92 55.89 -31.58
C ALA A 736 6.41 55.56 -31.40
N ILE A 737 5.55 56.19 -32.22
CA ILE A 737 4.11 55.84 -32.24
C ILE A 737 3.93 54.38 -32.66
N TYR A 738 4.62 53.93 -33.68
CA TYR A 738 4.58 52.55 -34.11
C TYR A 738 4.97 51.61 -32.94
N ASP A 739 6.14 51.79 -32.37
CA ASP A 739 6.72 50.93 -31.35
C ASP A 739 5.86 50.87 -30.04
N GLN A 740 5.12 51.98 -29.76
CA GLN A 740 4.32 52.09 -28.54
C GLN A 740 2.85 51.68 -28.72
N TYR A 741 2.25 51.94 -29.88
CA TYR A 741 0.79 51.84 -30.05
C TYR A 741 0.37 50.88 -31.16
N VAL A 742 1.27 50.56 -32.13
CA VAL A 742 0.89 49.71 -33.24
C VAL A 742 1.22 48.24 -32.93
N SER A 743 0.18 47.42 -32.69
CA SER A 743 0.32 45.98 -32.63
C SER A 743 -0.14 45.39 -33.96
N THR A 744 0.81 44.95 -34.77
CA THR A 744 0.42 44.31 -36.06
C THR A 744 0.06 42.83 -35.93
N GLY A 745 0.24 42.23 -34.75
CA GLY A 745 0.11 40.81 -34.56
C GLY A 745 1.22 40.01 -35.29
N THR A 746 1.01 38.73 -35.47
CA THR A 746 1.84 37.91 -36.33
C THR A 746 1.01 37.21 -37.41
N TYR A 747 1.67 36.73 -38.45
CA TYR A 747 1.04 35.92 -39.49
C TYR A 747 0.31 34.69 -38.91
N ASP A 748 0.94 34.04 -37.94
CA ASP A 748 0.38 32.84 -37.30
C ASP A 748 -0.79 33.20 -36.38
N ASP A 749 -0.75 34.35 -35.65
CA ASP A 749 -1.89 34.84 -34.87
C ASP A 749 -3.11 35.08 -35.74
N ASN A 750 -2.92 35.70 -36.93
CA ASN A 750 -4.03 35.92 -37.87
C ASN A 750 -4.60 34.59 -38.37
N LEU A 751 -3.78 33.65 -38.81
CA LEU A 751 -4.28 32.34 -39.23
C LEU A 751 -5.04 31.63 -38.11
N ALA A 752 -4.54 31.69 -36.87
CA ALA A 752 -5.20 31.14 -35.70
C ALA A 752 -6.55 31.84 -35.42
N ALA A 753 -6.61 33.19 -35.53
CA ALA A 753 -7.86 33.95 -35.40
C ALA A 753 -8.89 33.61 -36.47
N PHE A 754 -8.47 33.28 -37.67
CA PHE A 754 -9.34 32.84 -38.78
C PHE A 754 -9.75 31.36 -38.65
N GLY A 755 -9.35 30.68 -37.60
CA GLY A 755 -9.71 29.27 -37.33
C GLY A 755 -8.90 28.25 -38.10
N VAL A 756 -7.70 28.61 -38.62
CA VAL A 756 -6.82 27.68 -39.32
C VAL A 756 -6.15 26.79 -38.27
N VAL A 757 -6.44 25.49 -38.36
CA VAL A 757 -5.87 24.45 -37.51
C VAL A 757 -5.14 23.42 -38.38
N SER A 758 -3.96 23.03 -37.96
CA SER A 758 -3.21 21.96 -38.65
C SER A 758 -3.60 20.59 -38.10
N ARG A 759 -3.98 19.68 -38.97
CA ARG A 759 -4.22 18.28 -38.59
C ARG A 759 -2.97 17.58 -38.03
N ASP A 760 -1.77 18.08 -38.34
CA ASP A 760 -0.52 17.58 -37.81
C ASP A 760 -0.17 18.14 -36.42
N ALA A 761 -0.86 19.19 -35.97
CA ALA A 761 -0.64 19.85 -34.67
C ALA A 761 -1.97 19.90 -33.86
N PRO A 762 -2.37 18.80 -33.24
CA PRO A 762 -3.55 18.79 -32.39
C PRO A 762 -3.33 19.68 -31.15
N SER A 763 -4.40 20.16 -30.54
CA SER A 763 -4.35 20.92 -29.27
C SER A 763 -4.16 19.99 -28.09
N SER A 764 -4.70 18.76 -28.18
CA SER A 764 -4.56 17.72 -27.17
C SER A 764 -4.52 16.34 -27.80
N ILE A 765 -3.82 15.42 -27.14
CA ILE A 765 -3.73 13.99 -27.52
C ILE A 765 -4.16 13.17 -26.31
N ASN A 766 -5.21 12.37 -26.47
CA ASN A 766 -5.74 11.49 -25.46
C ASN A 766 -5.43 10.03 -25.81
N ILE A 767 -4.64 9.35 -24.99
CA ILE A 767 -4.21 7.96 -25.19
C ILE A 767 -4.94 7.09 -24.16
N TYR A 768 -5.79 6.21 -24.66
CA TYR A 768 -6.61 5.32 -23.83
C TYR A 768 -5.92 3.96 -23.67
N ALA A 769 -5.91 3.45 -22.43
CA ALA A 769 -5.45 2.11 -22.08
C ALA A 769 -6.62 1.26 -21.60
N ASP A 770 -6.55 -0.06 -21.78
CA ASP A 770 -7.57 -0.98 -21.27
C ASP A 770 -7.24 -1.49 -19.83
N SER A 771 -5.99 -1.27 -19.35
CA SER A 771 -5.54 -1.66 -18.01
C SER A 771 -4.54 -0.65 -17.43
N PHE A 772 -4.31 -0.74 -16.09
CA PHE A 772 -3.25 0.05 -15.42
C PHE A 772 -1.86 -0.32 -15.90
N GLU A 773 -1.62 -1.60 -16.08
CA GLU A 773 -0.34 -2.11 -16.55
C GLU A 773 -0.03 -1.52 -17.92
N ASP A 774 -1.02 -1.49 -18.82
CA ASP A 774 -0.87 -0.85 -20.14
C ASP A 774 -0.65 0.66 -20.02
N LYS A 775 -1.34 1.33 -19.08
CA LYS A 775 -1.14 2.77 -18.84
C LYS A 775 0.26 3.08 -18.33
N ASP A 776 0.78 2.29 -17.40
CA ASP A 776 2.15 2.41 -16.92
C ASP A 776 3.14 2.19 -18.07
N HIS A 777 2.91 1.21 -18.93
CA HIS A 777 3.73 0.98 -20.12
C HIS A 777 3.63 2.13 -21.14
N ILE A 778 2.46 2.78 -21.30
CA ILE A 778 2.34 3.99 -22.12
C ILE A 778 3.19 5.13 -21.51
N ALA A 779 3.16 5.30 -20.19
CA ALA A 779 3.98 6.29 -19.49
C ALA A 779 5.48 6.01 -19.66
N ASP A 780 5.89 4.74 -19.59
CA ASP A 780 7.26 4.31 -19.87
C ASP A 780 7.65 4.59 -21.33
N ALA A 781 6.79 4.29 -22.29
CA ALA A 781 7.02 4.57 -23.70
C ALA A 781 7.16 6.08 -23.99
N ILE A 782 6.39 6.94 -23.31
CA ILE A 782 6.55 8.40 -23.38
C ILE A 782 7.90 8.82 -22.75
N THR A 783 8.29 8.20 -21.67
CA THR A 783 9.59 8.45 -21.03
C THR A 783 10.74 8.06 -21.97
N ASP A 784 10.64 6.94 -22.65
CA ASP A 784 11.63 6.48 -23.65
C ASP A 784 11.65 7.41 -24.87
N TYR A 785 10.49 7.85 -25.36
CA TYR A 785 10.43 8.90 -26.37
C TYR A 785 11.18 10.17 -25.92
N ASN A 786 10.95 10.64 -24.70
CA ASN A 786 11.60 11.80 -24.10
C ASN A 786 13.13 11.67 -23.98
N ASN A 787 13.63 10.44 -23.88
CA ASN A 787 15.07 10.16 -23.84
C ASN A 787 15.72 10.22 -25.25
N THR A 788 14.92 10.12 -26.31
CA THR A 788 15.39 10.15 -27.70
C THR A 788 15.33 11.52 -28.36
N VAL A 789 14.61 12.47 -27.76
CA VAL A 789 14.38 13.81 -28.34
C VAL A 789 15.13 14.92 -27.61
N SER A 790 15.22 16.11 -28.23
CA SER A 790 15.82 17.29 -27.61
C SER A 790 14.95 17.82 -26.45
N LYS A 791 15.55 18.61 -25.54
CA LYS A 791 14.85 19.14 -24.36
C LYS A 791 13.53 19.89 -24.71
N LYS A 792 13.52 20.63 -25.82
CA LYS A 792 12.35 21.39 -26.29
C LYS A 792 11.26 20.54 -26.98
N ASP A 793 11.57 19.28 -27.28
CA ASP A 793 10.63 18.35 -27.92
C ASP A 793 10.13 17.28 -26.94
N LYS A 794 10.52 17.38 -25.67
CA LYS A 794 10.04 16.49 -24.61
C LYS A 794 8.55 16.72 -24.36
N ILE A 795 7.85 15.65 -24.07
CA ILE A 795 6.43 15.66 -23.76
C ILE A 795 6.23 15.56 -22.25
N THR A 796 5.46 16.48 -21.72
CA THR A 796 4.93 16.45 -20.36
C THR A 796 3.44 16.14 -20.47
N TYR A 797 2.96 15.19 -19.69
CA TYR A 797 1.56 14.76 -19.70
C TYR A 797 0.98 14.82 -18.29
N THR A 798 -0.34 14.85 -18.21
CA THR A 798 -1.07 14.79 -16.95
C THR A 798 -1.79 13.45 -16.82
N ASP A 799 -1.52 12.73 -15.75
CA ASP A 799 -2.26 11.55 -15.33
C ASP A 799 -3.05 11.87 -14.05
N TYR A 800 -4.27 12.38 -14.22
CA TYR A 800 -5.14 12.75 -13.10
C TYR A 800 -5.49 11.57 -12.20
N VAL A 801 -5.75 10.40 -12.78
CA VAL A 801 -6.13 9.20 -12.04
C VAL A 801 -4.95 8.64 -11.26
N GLY A 802 -3.78 8.55 -11.89
CA GLY A 802 -2.56 8.11 -11.22
C GLY A 802 -2.20 8.98 -10.01
N LEU A 803 -2.31 10.31 -10.16
CA LEU A 803 -2.05 11.26 -9.06
C LEU A 803 -3.04 11.11 -7.90
N MET A 804 -4.33 11.02 -8.16
CA MET A 804 -5.34 10.83 -7.12
C MET A 804 -5.18 9.49 -6.41
N MET A 805 -4.98 8.42 -7.18
CA MET A 805 -4.94 7.06 -6.63
C MET A 805 -3.65 6.74 -5.90
N SER A 806 -2.50 7.28 -6.31
CA SER A 806 -1.25 7.13 -5.58
C SER A 806 -1.33 7.70 -4.17
N SER A 807 -2.03 8.83 -4.00
CA SER A 807 -2.29 9.43 -2.70
C SER A 807 -3.18 8.56 -1.83
N VAL A 808 -4.29 8.04 -2.36
CA VAL A 808 -5.21 7.15 -1.64
C VAL A 808 -4.53 5.85 -1.23
N THR A 809 -3.82 5.20 -2.15
CA THR A 809 -3.07 3.97 -1.88
C THR A 809 -1.99 4.20 -0.82
N THR A 810 -1.29 5.34 -0.87
CA THR A 810 -0.29 5.72 0.13
C THR A 810 -0.92 5.88 1.52
N ILE A 811 -2.06 6.56 1.63
CA ILE A 811 -2.79 6.74 2.90
C ILE A 811 -3.22 5.37 3.45
N VAL A 812 -3.82 4.50 2.64
CA VAL A 812 -4.25 3.16 3.05
C VAL A 812 -3.06 2.32 3.53
N ASN A 813 -1.94 2.37 2.82
CA ASN A 813 -0.72 1.66 3.20
C ASN A 813 -0.13 2.18 4.52
N VAL A 814 -0.05 3.51 4.70
CA VAL A 814 0.44 4.12 5.95
C VAL A 814 -0.44 3.72 7.13
N ILE A 815 -1.77 3.82 7.01
CA ILE A 815 -2.69 3.38 8.05
C ILE A 815 -2.50 1.89 8.34
N SER A 816 -2.40 1.05 7.33
CA SER A 816 -2.18 -0.39 7.47
C SER A 816 -0.86 -0.69 8.19
N TYR A 817 0.25 -0.02 7.84
CA TYR A 817 1.54 -0.20 8.52
C TYR A 817 1.49 0.24 9.99
N VAL A 818 0.84 1.36 10.29
CA VAL A 818 0.65 1.82 11.68
C VAL A 818 -0.14 0.80 12.48
N LEU A 819 -1.25 0.29 11.94
CA LEU A 819 -2.06 -0.73 12.59
C LEU A 819 -1.29 -2.05 12.78
N ILE A 820 -0.52 -2.50 11.79
CA ILE A 820 0.35 -3.68 11.88
C ILE A 820 1.40 -3.47 12.97
N ALA A 821 2.00 -2.27 13.09
CA ALA A 821 2.96 -1.97 14.13
C ALA A 821 2.32 -2.10 15.53
N PHE A 822 1.12 -1.58 15.75
CA PHE A 822 0.40 -1.74 17.02
C PHE A 822 0.09 -3.21 17.34
N VAL A 823 -0.36 -3.99 16.38
CA VAL A 823 -0.68 -5.40 16.59
C VAL A 823 0.58 -6.25 16.74
N SER A 824 1.71 -5.83 16.18
CA SER A 824 3.01 -6.48 16.40
C SER A 824 3.41 -6.50 17.88
N VAL A 825 3.07 -5.46 18.64
CA VAL A 825 3.24 -5.46 20.10
C VAL A 825 2.39 -6.57 20.75
N SER A 826 1.16 -6.76 20.31
CA SER A 826 0.29 -7.84 20.79
C SER A 826 0.88 -9.23 20.50
N LEU A 827 1.53 -9.41 19.35
CA LEU A 827 2.24 -10.66 19.01
C LEU A 827 3.41 -10.93 19.96
N ILE A 828 4.18 -9.91 20.30
CA ILE A 828 5.28 -10.02 21.27
C ILE A 828 4.73 -10.45 22.64
N VAL A 829 3.66 -9.80 23.09
CA VAL A 829 3.00 -10.15 24.37
C VAL A 829 2.47 -11.58 24.31
N SER A 830 1.82 -12.00 23.24
CA SER A 830 1.35 -13.38 23.05
C SER A 830 2.50 -14.40 23.09
N SER A 831 3.63 -14.09 22.45
CA SER A 831 4.82 -14.94 22.47
C SER A 831 5.41 -15.10 23.88
N ILE A 832 5.47 -13.99 24.63
CA ILE A 832 5.92 -14.01 26.05
C ILE A 832 4.94 -14.85 26.89
N MET A 833 3.64 -14.65 26.70
CA MET A 833 2.61 -15.41 27.43
C MET A 833 2.74 -16.91 27.18
N ILE A 834 2.91 -17.33 25.92
CA ILE A 834 3.17 -18.73 25.57
C ILE A 834 4.44 -19.23 26.26
N GLY A 835 5.51 -18.44 26.28
CA GLY A 835 6.75 -18.76 26.98
C GLY A 835 6.52 -18.97 28.48
N ILE A 836 5.76 -18.12 29.14
CA ILE A 836 5.42 -18.23 30.57
C ILE A 836 4.60 -19.50 30.83
N ILE A 837 3.54 -19.75 30.03
CA ILE A 837 2.69 -20.95 30.21
C ILE A 837 3.49 -22.22 29.99
N THR A 838 4.37 -22.23 28.97
CA THR A 838 5.28 -23.38 28.74
C THR A 838 6.25 -23.55 29.90
N TYR A 839 6.76 -22.46 30.48
CA TYR A 839 7.63 -22.52 31.65
C TYR A 839 6.92 -23.14 32.87
N ILE A 840 5.67 -22.72 33.13
CA ILE A 840 4.84 -23.31 34.21
C ILE A 840 4.61 -24.80 33.93
N SER A 841 4.32 -25.16 32.66
CA SER A 841 4.15 -26.56 32.26
C SER A 841 5.41 -27.40 32.50
N VAL A 842 6.60 -26.86 32.31
CA VAL A 842 7.87 -27.48 32.62
C VAL A 842 8.01 -27.71 34.12
N LEU A 843 7.67 -26.72 34.94
CA LEU A 843 7.73 -26.86 36.42
C LEU A 843 6.78 -27.94 36.94
N GLU A 844 5.53 -27.99 36.44
CA GLU A 844 4.57 -29.01 36.83
C GLU A 844 4.99 -30.43 36.43
N ARG A 845 5.86 -30.57 35.43
CA ARG A 845 6.31 -31.85 34.88
C ARG A 845 7.75 -32.18 35.26
N THR A 846 8.31 -31.53 36.28
CA THR A 846 9.68 -31.74 36.74
C THR A 846 9.95 -33.21 37.03
N LYS A 847 9.03 -33.93 37.67
CA LYS A 847 9.13 -35.34 37.95
C LYS A 847 9.17 -36.22 36.68
N GLU A 848 8.33 -35.92 35.67
CA GLU A 848 8.36 -36.64 34.39
C GLU A 848 9.69 -36.42 33.65
N ILE A 849 10.20 -35.16 33.69
CA ILE A 849 11.52 -34.82 33.14
C ILE A 849 12.62 -35.61 33.86
N GLY A 850 12.55 -35.70 35.19
CA GLY A 850 13.45 -36.51 36.03
C GLY A 850 13.46 -37.98 35.60
N ILE A 851 12.29 -38.59 35.41
CA ILE A 851 12.11 -39.96 34.95
C ILE A 851 12.78 -40.17 33.58
N LEU A 852 12.51 -39.28 32.61
CA LEU A 852 13.12 -39.35 31.27
C LEU A 852 14.65 -39.28 31.35
N ARG A 853 15.18 -38.32 32.14
CA ARG A 853 16.62 -38.13 32.33
C ARG A 853 17.28 -39.31 33.06
N ALA A 854 16.60 -39.87 34.08
CA ALA A 854 17.08 -41.04 34.79
C ALA A 854 17.17 -42.30 33.90
N MET A 855 16.26 -42.42 32.91
CA MET A 855 16.32 -43.48 31.89
C MET A 855 17.31 -43.22 30.77
N GLY A 856 18.12 -42.15 30.86
CA GLY A 856 19.17 -41.82 29.89
C GLY A 856 18.72 -40.97 28.71
N ALA A 857 17.55 -40.27 28.78
CA ALA A 857 17.21 -39.30 27.76
C ALA A 857 18.23 -38.13 27.76
N SER A 858 18.77 -37.81 26.57
CA SER A 858 19.73 -36.72 26.43
C SER A 858 19.07 -35.35 26.67
N LYS A 859 19.89 -34.36 27.02
CA LYS A 859 19.40 -32.95 27.14
C LYS A 859 18.71 -32.48 25.84
N HIS A 860 19.22 -32.92 24.70
CA HIS A 860 18.66 -32.61 23.37
C HIS A 860 17.28 -33.27 23.18
N ASN A 861 17.11 -34.55 23.57
CA ASN A 861 15.82 -35.25 23.45
C ASN A 861 14.72 -34.57 24.29
N VAL A 862 15.07 -34.19 25.54
CA VAL A 862 14.13 -33.46 26.41
C VAL A 862 13.75 -32.11 25.80
N SER A 863 14.74 -31.30 25.37
CA SER A 863 14.48 -30.03 24.70
C SER A 863 13.61 -30.19 23.43
N GLN A 864 13.86 -31.24 22.66
CA GLN A 864 13.13 -31.53 21.42
C GLN A 864 11.65 -31.86 21.66
N VAL A 865 11.32 -32.56 22.76
CA VAL A 865 9.93 -32.84 23.14
C VAL A 865 9.21 -31.53 23.45
N PHE A 866 9.81 -30.62 24.23
CA PHE A 866 9.17 -29.32 24.55
C PHE A 866 9.10 -28.38 23.36
N ASN A 867 10.10 -28.35 22.48
CA ASN A 867 10.05 -27.59 21.24
C ASN A 867 8.97 -28.13 20.29
N ALA A 868 8.77 -29.43 20.21
CA ALA A 868 7.67 -30.02 19.45
C ALA A 868 6.30 -29.65 20.05
N GLU A 869 6.18 -29.60 21.37
CA GLU A 869 4.97 -29.14 22.05
C GLU A 869 4.64 -27.69 21.71
N THR A 870 5.61 -26.79 21.78
CA THR A 870 5.43 -25.37 21.42
C THR A 870 5.14 -25.19 19.92
N GLY A 871 5.78 -26.00 19.07
CA GLY A 871 5.48 -25.99 17.63
C GLY A 871 4.06 -26.41 17.30
N ILE A 872 3.51 -27.43 17.97
CA ILE A 872 2.12 -27.85 17.81
C ILE A 872 1.16 -26.74 18.30
N ILE A 873 1.44 -26.12 19.45
CA ILE A 873 0.65 -25.01 19.98
C ILE A 873 0.66 -23.85 18.97
N GLY A 874 1.82 -23.52 18.40
CA GLY A 874 1.96 -22.47 17.38
C GLY A 874 1.15 -22.74 16.12
N LEU A 875 1.19 -23.98 15.65
CA LEU A 875 0.39 -24.42 14.51
C LEU A 875 -1.12 -24.28 14.80
N CYS A 876 -1.56 -24.78 15.96
CA CYS A 876 -2.95 -24.65 16.39
C CYS A 876 -3.37 -23.18 16.55
N SER A 877 -2.50 -22.33 17.13
CA SER A 877 -2.76 -20.88 17.29
C SER A 877 -2.91 -20.19 15.93
N GLY A 878 -2.01 -20.49 14.99
CA GLY A 878 -2.05 -19.94 13.63
C GLY A 878 -3.32 -20.36 12.88
N LEU A 879 -3.66 -21.65 12.90
CA LEU A 879 -4.86 -22.18 12.26
C LEU A 879 -6.15 -21.63 12.88
N LEU A 880 -6.20 -21.55 14.22
CA LEU A 880 -7.33 -20.93 14.93
C LEU A 880 -7.43 -19.43 14.59
N GLY A 881 -6.31 -18.72 14.55
CA GLY A 881 -6.27 -17.30 14.22
C GLY A 881 -6.80 -17.03 12.81
N VAL A 882 -6.28 -17.73 11.81
CA VAL A 882 -6.74 -17.61 10.42
C VAL A 882 -8.19 -18.05 10.27
N GLY A 883 -8.58 -19.20 10.85
CA GLY A 883 -9.95 -19.72 10.77
C GLY A 883 -10.98 -18.77 11.40
N LEU A 884 -10.64 -18.20 12.56
CA LEU A 884 -11.52 -17.25 13.24
C LEU A 884 -11.61 -15.92 12.47
N THR A 885 -10.52 -15.48 11.84
CA THR A 885 -10.54 -14.29 10.98
C THR A 885 -11.46 -14.48 9.78
N VAL A 886 -11.41 -15.62 9.11
CA VAL A 886 -12.32 -15.93 7.99
C VAL A 886 -13.77 -15.90 8.44
N LEU A 887 -14.08 -16.43 9.63
CA LEU A 887 -15.41 -16.34 10.22
C LEU A 887 -15.82 -14.91 10.58
N LEU A 888 -14.90 -14.11 11.12
CA LEU A 888 -15.15 -12.71 11.50
C LEU A 888 -15.31 -11.81 10.28
N ASN A 889 -14.71 -12.13 9.14
CA ASN A 889 -14.91 -11.38 7.90
C ASN A 889 -16.39 -11.36 7.47
N ILE A 890 -17.20 -12.36 7.81
CA ILE A 890 -18.64 -12.40 7.48
C ILE A 890 -19.39 -11.22 8.13
N PRO A 891 -19.41 -11.06 9.47
CA PRO A 891 -20.06 -9.91 10.09
C PRO A 891 -19.36 -8.58 9.78
N ILE A 892 -18.03 -8.56 9.56
CA ILE A 892 -17.29 -7.36 9.18
C ILE A 892 -17.76 -6.86 7.82
N ASN A 893 -17.91 -7.74 6.82
CA ASN A 893 -18.43 -7.35 5.52
C ASN A 893 -19.86 -6.81 5.61
N ALA A 894 -20.72 -7.40 6.43
CA ALA A 894 -22.06 -6.87 6.66
C ALA A 894 -22.03 -5.44 7.26
N VAL A 895 -21.10 -5.18 8.17
CA VAL A 895 -20.91 -3.85 8.77
C VAL A 895 -20.33 -2.87 7.73
N LEU A 896 -19.32 -3.28 6.95
CA LEU A 896 -18.73 -2.48 5.89
C LEU A 896 -19.77 -2.06 4.86
N HIS A 897 -20.58 -2.99 4.37
CA HIS A 897 -21.66 -2.71 3.42
C HIS A 897 -22.70 -1.74 3.99
N HIS A 898 -23.00 -1.83 5.29
CA HIS A 898 -23.95 -0.92 5.93
C HIS A 898 -23.41 0.52 6.06
N PHE A 899 -22.12 0.68 6.41
CA PHE A 899 -21.53 2.01 6.63
C PHE A 899 -21.07 2.69 5.34
N ILE A 900 -20.56 1.92 4.37
CA ILE A 900 -20.04 2.46 3.10
C ILE A 900 -21.17 2.64 2.08
N GLY A 901 -22.32 1.97 2.28
CA GLY A 901 -23.46 2.01 1.34
C GLY A 901 -23.19 1.29 0.02
N ASN A 902 -22.06 0.59 -0.11
CA ASN A 902 -21.66 -0.16 -1.30
C ASN A 902 -21.31 -1.61 -0.94
N ALA A 903 -21.87 -2.56 -1.69
CA ALA A 903 -21.69 -4.00 -1.48
C ALA A 903 -20.36 -4.55 -2.05
N ASP A 904 -19.61 -3.74 -2.78
CA ASP A 904 -18.42 -4.20 -3.51
C ASP A 904 -17.16 -4.25 -2.64
N VAL A 905 -17.12 -3.55 -1.49
CA VAL A 905 -16.00 -3.60 -0.55
C VAL A 905 -16.08 -4.84 0.32
N ASN A 906 -15.28 -5.85 0.02
CA ASN A 906 -15.26 -7.11 0.77
C ASN A 906 -13.90 -7.36 1.44
N ALA A 907 -13.86 -7.40 2.77
CA ALA A 907 -12.68 -7.85 3.50
C ALA A 907 -12.43 -9.33 3.20
N ALA A 908 -11.29 -9.63 2.61
CA ALA A 908 -10.89 -10.98 2.21
C ALA A 908 -9.44 -11.25 2.61
N LEU A 909 -9.20 -12.35 3.34
CA LEU A 909 -7.84 -12.73 3.70
C LEU A 909 -7.18 -13.46 2.52
N PRO A 910 -6.11 -12.92 1.92
CA PRO A 910 -5.41 -13.62 0.85
C PRO A 910 -4.79 -14.92 1.36
N VAL A 911 -4.88 -15.99 0.59
CA VAL A 911 -4.40 -17.33 0.95
C VAL A 911 -2.91 -17.30 1.31
N THR A 912 -2.11 -16.57 0.54
CA THR A 912 -0.67 -16.36 0.81
C THR A 912 -0.44 -15.69 2.16
N GLY A 913 -1.21 -14.65 2.49
CA GLY A 913 -1.17 -13.98 3.79
C GLY A 913 -1.52 -14.94 4.94
N GLY A 914 -2.57 -15.74 4.77
CA GLY A 914 -2.96 -16.76 5.76
C GLY A 914 -1.86 -17.79 6.04
N VAL A 915 -1.21 -18.31 5.00
CA VAL A 915 -0.08 -19.26 5.12
C VAL A 915 1.10 -18.60 5.84
N VAL A 916 1.47 -17.38 5.47
CA VAL A 916 2.57 -16.63 6.12
C VAL A 916 2.28 -16.42 7.61
N LEU A 917 1.05 -16.08 7.98
CA LEU A 917 0.66 -15.89 9.37
C LEU A 917 0.73 -17.18 10.19
N VAL A 918 0.34 -18.34 9.62
CA VAL A 918 0.50 -19.63 10.29
C VAL A 918 1.97 -19.95 10.52
N ILE A 919 2.84 -19.74 9.53
CA ILE A 919 4.28 -19.92 9.66
C ILE A 919 4.85 -19.00 10.74
N LEU A 920 4.47 -17.72 10.71
CA LEU A 920 4.88 -16.72 11.70
C LEU A 920 4.48 -17.14 13.11
N SER A 921 3.25 -17.63 13.30
CA SER A 921 2.77 -18.18 14.57
C SER A 921 3.68 -19.30 15.09
N VAL A 922 4.02 -20.25 14.24
CA VAL A 922 4.94 -21.37 14.62
C VAL A 922 6.31 -20.86 14.99
N VAL A 923 6.88 -19.92 14.23
CA VAL A 923 8.21 -19.35 14.50
C VAL A 923 8.23 -18.62 15.85
N LEU A 924 7.25 -17.75 16.09
CA LEU A 924 7.16 -16.96 17.32
C LEU A 924 6.96 -17.85 18.55
N THR A 925 6.15 -18.89 18.46
CA THR A 925 5.92 -19.82 19.57
C THR A 925 7.16 -20.67 19.83
N LEU A 926 7.89 -21.08 18.81
CA LEU A 926 9.18 -21.76 18.97
C LEU A 926 10.20 -20.87 19.67
N ILE A 927 10.30 -19.59 19.30
CA ILE A 927 11.19 -18.62 19.96
C ILE A 927 10.82 -18.47 21.43
N GLY A 928 9.53 -18.27 21.75
CA GLY A 928 9.03 -18.17 23.12
C GLY A 928 9.30 -19.45 23.94
N GLY A 929 9.29 -20.63 23.30
CA GLY A 929 9.54 -21.93 23.92
C GLY A 929 11.02 -22.27 24.14
N LEU A 930 11.98 -21.54 23.52
CA LEU A 930 13.42 -21.88 23.64
C LEU A 930 13.98 -21.82 25.08
N ILE A 931 13.57 -20.80 25.85
CA ILE A 931 14.03 -20.63 27.22
C ILE A 931 13.48 -21.74 28.12
N PRO A 932 12.17 -22.02 28.16
CA PRO A 932 11.59 -23.12 28.92
C PRO A 932 12.16 -24.49 28.56
N SER A 933 12.30 -24.78 27.28
CA SER A 933 12.83 -26.10 26.81
C SER A 933 14.29 -26.33 27.21
N ARG A 934 15.13 -25.28 27.15
CA ARG A 934 16.50 -25.35 27.64
C ARG A 934 16.58 -25.55 29.15
N LYS A 935 15.67 -24.92 29.90
CA LYS A 935 15.62 -25.10 31.38
C LYS A 935 15.16 -26.51 31.73
N ALA A 936 14.14 -27.04 31.05
CA ALA A 936 13.75 -28.46 31.17
C ALA A 936 14.90 -29.43 30.91
N ALA A 937 15.65 -29.19 29.83
CA ALA A 937 16.79 -30.04 29.47
C ALA A 937 17.96 -30.05 30.49
N LYS A 938 18.13 -28.94 31.23
CA LYS A 938 19.17 -28.79 32.24
C LYS A 938 18.78 -29.33 33.63
N GLN A 939 17.55 -29.82 33.79
CA GLN A 939 17.08 -30.34 35.08
C GLN A 939 17.94 -31.52 35.52
N ASP A 940 18.37 -31.51 36.79
CA ASP A 940 19.11 -32.61 37.36
C ASP A 940 18.17 -33.77 37.68
N PRO A 941 18.47 -35.01 37.24
CA PRO A 941 17.58 -36.17 37.43
C PRO A 941 17.36 -36.53 38.87
N ALA A 942 18.43 -36.48 39.72
CA ALA A 942 18.31 -36.86 41.14
C ALA A 942 17.44 -35.86 41.90
N THR A 943 17.63 -34.55 41.66
CA THR A 943 16.83 -33.50 42.29
C THR A 943 15.39 -33.53 41.80
N ALA A 944 15.17 -33.74 40.49
CA ALA A 944 13.83 -33.77 39.90
C ALA A 944 12.98 -34.96 40.38
N LEU A 945 13.58 -36.06 40.73
CA LEU A 945 12.89 -37.24 41.26
C LEU A 945 12.51 -37.09 42.74
N ARG A 946 13.21 -36.23 43.49
CA ARG A 946 12.97 -35.94 44.92
C ARG A 946 11.95 -34.86 45.18
N THR A 947 11.58 -34.08 44.16
CA THR A 947 10.51 -33.05 44.30
C THR A 947 9.16 -33.77 44.38
N GLU A 948 8.44 -33.55 45.50
CA GLU A 948 7.08 -34.03 45.74
C GLU A 948 6.03 -33.31 44.86
#